data_e696965395dd9d3b236c07ac442b9c4f
#
_entry.id   e696965395dd9d3b236c07ac442b9c4f
#
_cell.length_a   1.000
_cell.length_b   1.000
_cell.length_c   1.000
_cell.angle_alpha   90.00
_cell.angle_beta   90.00
_cell.angle_gamma   90.00
#
_symmetry.space_group_name_H-M   'P 1'
#
loop_
_entity.id
_entity.type
_entity.pdbx_description
1 polymer ?
#
loop_
_entity_poly.entity_id
_entity_poly.type
_entity_poly.pdbx_seq_one_letter_code
_entity_poly.pdbx_strand_id
1 'polypeptide(L)'
;MKVKNIILFLLFLFLGATIYAQNTVVRGKVLDENGEPLVGATVQETGNKANGTIVDVNGDFVLKVKSLNGKLTVSYVGYHTLEESMGNRSFIKLVLAPDSKGLDEVVILGYGQQKRITMTGAASSIKAEEIKRVPVGSINNVLAGRLPGFFSVQRSGQPGADAADFFIRGSNSLNGDRKPLIIVDDIEYSYEQLAQISANEIESITILKDASTTAVYGLKGANGVLVIKTTRGQEGKPTINFTAEGGINRAIKMPTILDAYTTASLYNEAQLNDAYGLSEQPVLQFSPSDLEFYRNGLDPYGHPNVDWVNTVLAKQSSSARFSVDIRGGNKFVKYFTSLAYYTQGGMMKHYTPIQPGEDVDNNYYYRRYNFRSNLDFTPTKTTSIRLDLNGRFETQNTPAGSVKGSLFDEIKNYSILTPYAMPLTLPNGKPSYATHPGVDTSNPVNPIARYANCGYKRYYKNNFNVLLSAEQKLDFITEGLSAMATVSYAGNFNERRELTRSVDLPAYLYDPDNNSYIARGGGSKKFPTYSLGGNDDTFNYKVTYQGRLNYDHTFNATHHLYMLYLISRQSYINQKNLSDNDQSMTWRLGYDFKHRYMVEFNVAYNGNDRFVGKKKFGWFPAVSVGWNLSEETFFKSAFPFFDLFKLRASYGLVGSDNSFGKDKNTTDVIWKGGGNPWGNTTTEGELVYVDATWEKERKLDVGLDMNMIDGRLRFTIDYFRNQRYDQLIASGDIPAI
;
A
#
# COMPACT_ATOMS: atom_id res chain seq x y z
N MET A 1 37.05 -3.50 44.29
CA MET A 1 37.83 -2.25 44.21
C MET A 1 38.31 -1.89 42.81
N LYS A 2 37.71 -2.38 41.70
CA LYS A 2 38.15 -2.12 40.32
C LYS A 2 37.18 -1.31 39.44
N VAL A 3 35.93 -1.13 39.84
CA VAL A 3 34.95 -0.38 39.05
C VAL A 3 34.94 1.13 39.38
N LYS A 4 35.28 1.49 40.63
CA LYS A 4 35.31 2.90 41.07
C LYS A 4 36.41 3.71 40.39
N ASN A 5 37.53 3.08 40.03
CA ASN A 5 38.68 3.75 39.42
C ASN A 5 38.49 3.96 37.90
N ILE A 6 37.67 3.15 37.23
CA ILE A 6 37.32 3.31 35.81
C ILE A 6 36.38 4.47 35.61
N ILE A 7 35.41 4.64 36.51
CA ILE A 7 34.47 5.77 36.50
C ILE A 7 35.17 7.09 36.79
N LEU A 8 36.16 7.09 37.70
CA LEU A 8 36.96 8.29 37.96
C LEU A 8 37.88 8.66 36.78
N PHE A 9 38.41 7.68 36.07
CA PHE A 9 39.24 7.89 34.88
C PHE A 9 38.43 8.42 33.70
N LEU A 10 37.18 7.93 33.50
CA LEU A 10 36.24 8.45 32.51
C LEU A 10 35.76 9.86 32.85
N LEU A 11 35.61 10.20 34.13
CA LEU A 11 35.23 11.57 34.54
C LEU A 11 36.38 12.58 34.34
N PHE A 12 37.66 12.16 34.46
CA PHE A 12 38.80 13.02 34.21
C PHE A 12 39.06 13.24 32.70
N LEU A 13 38.66 12.33 31.84
CA LEU A 13 38.73 12.50 30.39
C LEU A 13 37.71 13.51 29.84
N PHE A 14 36.64 13.77 30.56
CA PHE A 14 35.62 14.75 30.18
C PHE A 14 35.88 16.19 30.63
N LEU A 15 36.85 16.42 31.50
CA LEU A 15 37.16 17.74 32.06
C LEU A 15 38.31 18.48 31.36
N GLY A 16 38.90 17.94 30.28
CA GLY A 16 40.15 18.42 29.68
C GLY A 16 40.08 19.13 28.35
N ALA A 17 38.93 19.53 27.81
CA ALA A 17 38.89 20.21 26.51
C ALA A 17 37.88 21.35 26.42
N THR A 18 38.02 22.39 27.20
CA THR A 18 37.42 23.69 26.84
C THR A 18 38.36 24.37 25.84
N ILE A 19 38.25 23.98 24.56
CA ILE A 19 38.80 24.77 23.46
C ILE A 19 37.90 25.98 23.30
N TYR A 20 38.38 27.15 23.63
CA TYR A 20 37.76 28.42 23.25
C TYR A 20 37.76 28.54 21.75
N ALA A 21 36.66 28.14 21.12
CA ALA A 21 36.38 28.43 19.71
C ALA A 21 36.14 29.94 19.60
N GLN A 22 37.04 30.68 19.00
CA GLN A 22 36.78 32.06 18.59
C GLN A 22 35.70 32.03 17.53
N ASN A 23 34.48 32.41 17.91
CA ASN A 23 33.37 32.56 16.98
C ASN A 23 33.64 33.77 16.06
N THR A 24 33.89 33.49 14.80
CA THR A 24 34.05 34.53 13.77
C THR A 24 32.66 34.82 13.16
N VAL A 25 32.41 36.09 12.85
CA VAL A 25 31.08 36.51 12.29
C VAL A 25 31.22 36.68 10.77
N VAL A 26 30.34 35.98 10.03
CA VAL A 26 30.15 36.18 8.58
C VAL A 26 28.88 36.97 8.36
N ARG A 27 28.92 37.95 7.50
CA ARG A 27 27.81 38.76 7.03
C ARG A 27 27.64 38.58 5.53
N GLY A 28 26.48 38.84 5.00
CA GLY A 28 26.26 38.78 3.57
C GLY A 28 24.83 39.11 3.16
N LYS A 29 24.62 39.03 1.84
CA LYS A 29 23.30 39.21 1.23
C LYS A 29 22.90 37.96 0.46
N VAL A 30 21.64 37.59 0.55
CA VAL A 30 21.03 36.55 -0.25
C VAL A 30 20.03 37.18 -1.22
N LEU A 31 20.30 37.04 -2.50
CA LEU A 31 19.52 37.66 -3.58
C LEU A 31 19.10 36.58 -4.58
N ASP A 32 18.11 36.87 -5.42
CA ASP A 32 17.82 36.11 -6.62
C ASP A 32 18.69 36.55 -7.82
N GLU A 33 18.50 35.92 -8.99
CA GLU A 33 19.21 36.24 -10.22
C GLU A 33 18.89 37.67 -10.74
N ASN A 34 17.77 38.25 -10.36
CA ASN A 34 17.36 39.60 -10.71
C ASN A 34 17.90 40.66 -9.73
N GLY A 35 18.55 40.21 -8.65
CA GLY A 35 19.08 41.08 -7.60
C GLY A 35 18.07 41.45 -6.52
N GLU A 36 16.92 40.78 -6.47
CA GLU A 36 15.90 41.01 -5.42
C GLU A 36 16.25 40.22 -4.12
N PRO A 37 16.00 40.80 -2.93
CA PRO A 37 16.32 40.13 -1.68
C PRO A 37 15.42 38.93 -1.39
N LEU A 38 15.99 37.78 -1.05
CA LEU A 38 15.26 36.57 -0.68
C LEU A 38 14.96 36.55 0.83
N VAL A 39 13.97 37.29 1.23
CA VAL A 39 13.53 37.45 2.62
C VAL A 39 13.05 36.12 3.21
N GLY A 40 13.60 35.74 4.37
CA GLY A 40 13.25 34.46 5.02
C GLY A 40 14.08 33.26 4.53
N ALA A 41 15.03 33.45 3.61
CA ALA A 41 15.98 32.40 3.26
C ALA A 41 16.79 31.96 4.49
N THR A 42 17.11 30.68 4.57
CA THR A 42 17.88 30.09 5.68
C THR A 42 19.34 29.96 5.26
N VAL A 43 20.26 30.52 6.05
CA VAL A 43 21.71 30.40 5.87
C VAL A 43 22.26 29.58 7.03
N GLN A 44 22.94 28.48 6.73
CA GLN A 44 23.52 27.54 7.72
C GLN A 44 24.99 27.28 7.45
N GLU A 45 25.75 26.99 8.48
CA GLU A 45 27.10 26.46 8.34
C GLU A 45 27.03 25.00 7.88
N THR A 46 27.63 24.67 6.73
CA THR A 46 27.57 23.32 6.13
C THR A 46 28.08 22.27 7.13
N GLY A 47 27.26 21.24 7.39
CA GLY A 47 27.59 20.19 8.36
C GLY A 47 27.18 20.48 9.81
N ASN A 48 26.65 21.68 10.12
CA ASN A 48 26.15 22.04 11.44
C ASN A 48 24.73 22.60 11.36
N LYS A 49 23.73 21.73 11.30
CA LYS A 49 22.31 22.11 11.17
C LYS A 49 21.75 22.97 12.33
N ALA A 50 22.42 22.95 13.48
CA ALA A 50 22.01 23.75 14.64
C ALA A 50 22.54 25.20 14.56
N ASN A 51 23.46 25.51 13.66
CA ASN A 51 24.03 26.83 13.48
C ASN A 51 23.53 27.47 12.18
N GLY A 52 22.48 28.25 12.26
CA GLY A 52 21.85 28.92 11.12
C GLY A 52 21.21 30.23 11.51
N THR A 53 20.91 31.05 10.50
CA THR A 53 20.24 32.35 10.62
C THR A 53 19.23 32.50 9.48
N ILE A 54 18.27 33.41 9.64
CA ILE A 54 17.27 33.75 8.64
C ILE A 54 17.62 35.12 8.04
N VAL A 55 17.45 35.25 6.74
CA VAL A 55 17.71 36.47 5.96
C VAL A 55 16.61 37.51 6.26
N ASP A 56 17.00 38.74 6.53
CA ASP A 56 16.11 39.84 6.86
C ASP A 56 15.41 40.46 5.62
N VAL A 57 14.60 41.51 5.85
CA VAL A 57 13.80 42.17 4.80
C VAL A 57 14.66 42.89 3.74
N ASN A 58 15.93 43.16 4.01
CA ASN A 58 16.88 43.77 3.07
C ASN A 58 17.75 42.75 2.34
N GLY A 59 17.51 41.43 2.61
CA GLY A 59 18.33 40.35 2.10
C GLY A 59 19.60 40.10 2.91
N ASP A 60 19.81 40.75 4.04
CA ASP A 60 21.03 40.66 4.83
C ASP A 60 20.95 39.51 5.84
N PHE A 61 22.12 38.88 6.09
CA PHE A 61 22.25 37.85 7.13
C PHE A 61 23.54 38.06 7.96
N VAL A 62 23.50 37.58 9.18
CA VAL A 62 24.64 37.56 10.10
C VAL A 62 24.69 36.19 10.76
N LEU A 63 25.79 35.47 10.59
CA LEU A 63 26.01 34.13 11.13
C LEU A 63 27.33 34.02 11.87
N LYS A 64 27.33 33.48 13.07
CA LYS A 64 28.53 33.13 13.83
C LYS A 64 29.01 31.75 13.37
N VAL A 65 30.23 31.66 12.85
CA VAL A 65 30.80 30.42 12.33
C VAL A 65 32.07 30.05 13.11
N LYS A 66 32.42 28.78 13.09
CA LYS A 66 33.62 28.28 13.75
C LYS A 66 34.92 28.66 13.01
N SER A 67 34.87 28.78 11.69
CA SER A 67 35.98 29.12 10.84
C SER A 67 35.52 29.73 9.52
N LEU A 68 36.21 30.72 9.00
CA LEU A 68 35.98 31.30 7.67
C LEU A 68 36.43 30.40 6.50
N ASN A 69 37.08 29.29 6.77
CA ASN A 69 37.45 28.30 5.75
C ASN A 69 36.35 27.25 5.48
N GLY A 70 35.22 27.36 6.18
CA GLY A 70 34.08 26.47 5.97
C GLY A 70 33.22 26.83 4.74
N LYS A 71 32.09 26.14 4.60
CA LYS A 71 31.08 26.44 3.60
C LYS A 71 29.77 26.88 4.26
N LEU A 72 28.99 27.68 3.56
CA LEU A 72 27.62 28.02 3.89
C LEU A 72 26.67 27.26 2.99
N THR A 73 25.61 26.73 3.56
CA THR A 73 24.47 26.18 2.84
C THR A 73 23.31 27.16 2.94
N VAL A 74 22.83 27.63 1.82
CA VAL A 74 21.69 28.55 1.75
C VAL A 74 20.52 27.88 1.08
N SER A 75 19.35 27.93 1.72
CA SER A 75 18.12 27.34 1.19
C SER A 75 16.95 28.31 1.30
N TYR A 76 16.13 28.33 0.26
CA TYR A 76 14.90 29.09 0.21
C TYR A 76 13.84 28.33 -0.58
N VAL A 77 12.57 28.46 -0.19
CA VAL A 77 11.48 27.73 -0.87
C VAL A 77 11.35 28.25 -2.29
N GLY A 78 11.44 27.35 -3.27
CA GLY A 78 11.39 27.70 -4.70
C GLY A 78 12.74 28.01 -5.33
N TYR A 79 13.86 27.84 -4.62
CA TYR A 79 15.22 28.09 -5.11
C TYR A 79 16.12 26.86 -4.89
N HIS A 80 17.12 26.71 -5.76
CA HIS A 80 18.16 25.69 -5.56
C HIS A 80 18.98 25.98 -4.30
N THR A 81 19.16 24.97 -3.49
CA THR A 81 20.07 25.06 -2.34
C THR A 81 21.49 25.32 -2.84
N LEU A 82 22.10 26.41 -2.40
CA LEU A 82 23.45 26.81 -2.75
C LEU A 82 24.41 26.44 -1.64
N GLU A 83 25.50 25.78 -1.98
CA GLU A 83 26.68 25.63 -1.10
C GLU A 83 27.81 26.50 -1.61
N GLU A 84 28.22 27.49 -0.82
CA GLU A 84 29.28 28.43 -1.15
C GLU A 84 30.42 28.38 -0.12
N SER A 85 31.64 28.36 -0.58
CA SER A 85 32.81 28.43 0.29
C SER A 85 33.03 29.85 0.81
N MET A 86 33.23 30.00 2.11
CA MET A 86 33.49 31.32 2.72
C MET A 86 34.84 31.91 2.31
N GLY A 87 35.88 31.09 2.06
CA GLY A 87 37.15 31.50 1.48
C GLY A 87 37.81 32.68 2.22
N ASN A 88 37.75 32.68 3.57
CA ASN A 88 38.28 33.74 4.46
C ASN A 88 37.55 35.13 4.26
N ARG A 89 36.41 35.16 3.59
CA ARG A 89 35.60 36.38 3.40
C ARG A 89 34.71 36.62 4.60
N SER A 90 34.69 37.81 5.14
CA SER A 90 33.75 38.23 6.21
C SER A 90 32.43 38.76 5.69
N PHE A 91 32.34 39.06 4.37
CA PHE A 91 31.14 39.44 3.66
C PHE A 91 30.98 38.63 2.38
N ILE A 92 29.80 38.03 2.17
CA ILE A 92 29.51 37.12 1.05
C ILE A 92 28.17 37.49 0.41
N LYS A 93 28.19 37.74 -0.89
CA LYS A 93 26.95 37.87 -1.70
C LYS A 93 26.60 36.49 -2.26
N LEU A 94 25.40 35.99 -1.93
CA LEU A 94 24.89 34.70 -2.36
C LEU A 94 23.72 34.93 -3.30
N VAL A 95 23.81 34.36 -4.52
CA VAL A 95 22.73 34.47 -5.52
C VAL A 95 22.17 33.06 -5.71
N LEU A 96 20.87 32.90 -5.43
CA LEU A 96 20.18 31.65 -5.62
C LEU A 96 19.46 31.66 -6.97
N ALA A 97 19.65 30.56 -7.72
CA ALA A 97 18.87 30.31 -8.91
C ALA A 97 17.49 29.77 -8.54
N PRO A 98 16.42 30.23 -9.15
CA PRO A 98 15.10 29.67 -8.93
C PRO A 98 15.07 28.19 -9.25
N ASP A 99 14.44 27.40 -8.40
CA ASP A 99 14.24 25.97 -8.64
C ASP A 99 13.17 25.79 -9.71
N SER A 100 13.56 25.96 -10.98
CA SER A 100 12.71 25.74 -12.16
C SER A 100 12.32 24.26 -12.37
N LYS A 101 12.61 23.40 -11.38
CA LYS A 101 12.39 21.95 -11.41
C LYS A 101 10.96 21.51 -11.74
N GLY A 102 9.99 22.39 -11.80
CA GLY A 102 8.65 22.05 -12.26
C GLY A 102 8.58 21.59 -13.71
N LEU A 103 9.46 22.11 -14.58
CA LEU A 103 9.49 21.80 -16.03
C LEU A 103 10.40 20.62 -16.35
N ASP A 104 11.48 20.44 -15.61
CA ASP A 104 12.43 19.31 -15.76
C ASP A 104 12.05 18.08 -14.95
N GLU A 105 10.88 18.08 -14.29
CA GLU A 105 10.40 16.92 -13.57
C GLU A 105 10.28 15.72 -14.49
N VAL A 106 11.06 14.68 -14.20
CA VAL A 106 11.04 13.41 -14.94
C VAL A 106 9.97 12.52 -14.34
N VAL A 107 9.04 12.10 -15.18
CA VAL A 107 7.97 11.14 -14.82
C VAL A 107 8.33 9.79 -15.41
N ILE A 108 8.12 8.74 -14.63
CA ILE A 108 8.35 7.37 -15.08
C ILE A 108 7.10 6.92 -15.83
N LEU A 109 7.25 6.67 -17.11
CA LEU A 109 6.20 6.21 -18.00
C LEU A 109 6.57 4.86 -18.57
N GLY A 110 5.90 3.82 -18.09
CA GLY A 110 6.20 2.49 -18.56
C GLY A 110 7.66 2.12 -18.28
N TYR A 111 8.30 1.54 -19.24
CA TYR A 111 9.71 1.14 -19.18
C TYR A 111 10.69 2.25 -19.59
N GLY A 112 10.27 3.52 -19.51
CA GLY A 112 11.07 4.69 -19.85
C GLY A 112 10.87 5.84 -18.88
N GLN A 113 11.66 6.88 -19.08
CA GLN A 113 11.54 8.15 -18.36
C GLN A 113 11.22 9.25 -19.38
N GLN A 114 10.29 10.13 -19.05
CA GLN A 114 9.93 11.25 -19.90
C GLN A 114 9.83 12.53 -19.07
N LYS A 115 10.29 13.64 -19.63
CA LYS A 115 10.10 14.94 -18.98
C LYS A 115 8.60 15.29 -18.95
N ARG A 116 8.13 15.88 -17.87
CA ARG A 116 6.73 16.29 -17.74
C ARG A 116 6.29 17.25 -18.87
N ILE A 117 7.20 18.10 -19.33
CA ILE A 117 6.94 19.05 -20.42
C ILE A 117 6.58 18.34 -21.72
N THR A 118 7.20 17.19 -22.03
CA THR A 118 6.97 16.43 -23.27
C THR A 118 5.94 15.32 -23.16
N MET A 119 5.47 15.03 -21.94
CA MET A 119 4.50 13.97 -21.69
C MET A 119 3.12 14.33 -22.25
N THR A 120 2.54 13.44 -23.05
CA THR A 120 1.21 13.61 -23.68
C THR A 120 0.09 12.88 -22.95
N GLY A 121 0.43 11.93 -22.10
CA GLY A 121 -0.54 11.13 -21.35
C GLY A 121 -0.81 11.64 -19.92
N ALA A 122 -1.86 11.11 -19.30
CA ALA A 122 -2.30 11.47 -17.94
C ALA A 122 -1.55 10.66 -16.87
N ALA A 123 -0.68 11.30 -16.10
CA ALA A 123 -0.02 10.70 -14.95
C ALA A 123 0.00 11.64 -13.74
N SER A 124 0.07 11.06 -12.56
CA SER A 124 0.27 11.80 -11.31
C SER A 124 1.35 11.12 -10.49
N SER A 125 2.24 11.90 -9.88
CA SER A 125 3.41 11.40 -9.18
C SER A 125 3.51 12.01 -7.79
N ILE A 126 4.04 11.23 -6.84
CA ILE A 126 4.39 11.66 -5.47
C ILE A 126 5.82 11.24 -5.17
N LYS A 127 6.57 12.09 -4.49
CA LYS A 127 7.98 11.86 -4.13
C LYS A 127 8.13 11.24 -2.75
N ALA A 128 9.32 10.68 -2.50
CA ALA A 128 9.68 10.03 -1.25
C ALA A 128 9.45 10.90 0.00
N GLU A 129 9.76 12.20 -0.09
CA GLU A 129 9.66 13.12 1.05
C GLU A 129 8.24 13.25 1.58
N GLU A 130 7.24 13.22 0.68
CA GLU A 130 5.82 13.29 1.06
C GLU A 130 5.33 11.98 1.65
N ILE A 131 5.85 10.84 1.14
CA ILE A 131 5.50 9.50 1.59
C ILE A 131 6.02 9.25 3.01
N LYS A 132 7.28 9.61 3.27
CA LYS A 132 7.99 9.38 4.54
C LYS A 132 7.41 10.16 5.73
N ARG A 133 6.67 11.25 5.47
CA ARG A 133 6.04 12.07 6.53
C ARG A 133 4.84 11.42 7.22
N VAL A 134 4.34 10.30 6.70
CA VAL A 134 3.13 9.64 7.21
C VAL A 134 3.48 8.37 7.96
N PRO A 135 3.27 8.31 9.28
CA PRO A 135 3.67 7.19 10.13
C PRO A 135 2.62 6.06 10.10
N VAL A 136 2.39 5.44 8.94
CA VAL A 136 1.46 4.30 8.78
C VAL A 136 2.20 3.03 8.40
N GLY A 137 1.61 1.88 8.74
CA GLY A 137 2.20 0.56 8.49
C GLY A 137 2.16 0.14 7.03
N SER A 138 1.13 0.57 6.28
CA SER A 138 0.91 0.21 4.88
C SER A 138 1.05 1.42 3.96
N ILE A 139 1.80 1.24 2.85
CA ILE A 139 1.97 2.29 1.84
C ILE A 139 0.65 2.63 1.14
N ASN A 140 -0.29 1.69 1.01
CA ASN A 140 -1.59 1.93 0.41
C ASN A 140 -2.37 3.05 1.14
N ASN A 141 -2.21 3.14 2.46
CA ASN A 141 -2.87 4.14 3.29
C ASN A 141 -2.23 5.53 3.16
N VAL A 142 -0.93 5.59 2.78
CA VAL A 142 -0.23 6.87 2.56
C VAL A 142 -0.74 7.59 1.32
N LEU A 143 -1.16 6.85 0.29
CA LEU A 143 -1.52 7.40 -1.02
C LEU A 143 -2.91 8.04 -1.05
N ALA A 144 -3.75 7.75 -0.06
CA ALA A 144 -5.09 8.31 0.06
C ALA A 144 -5.07 9.84 0.11
N GLY A 145 -5.83 10.50 -0.79
CA GLY A 145 -5.94 11.96 -0.86
C GLY A 145 -4.69 12.70 -1.39
N ARG A 146 -3.63 11.98 -1.83
CA ARG A 146 -2.37 12.57 -2.30
C ARG A 146 -2.17 12.49 -3.81
N LEU A 147 -2.80 11.51 -4.46
CA LEU A 147 -2.70 11.31 -5.89
C LEU A 147 -4.07 11.53 -6.54
N PRO A 148 -4.25 12.55 -7.40
CA PRO A 148 -5.50 12.79 -8.11
C PRO A 148 -5.91 11.58 -8.95
N GLY A 149 -7.16 11.11 -8.75
CA GLY A 149 -7.70 9.91 -9.39
C GLY A 149 -7.39 8.59 -8.66
N PHE A 150 -6.75 8.64 -7.51
CA PHE A 150 -6.55 7.49 -6.62
C PHE A 150 -7.65 7.45 -5.55
N PHE A 151 -8.44 6.40 -5.55
CA PHE A 151 -9.49 6.17 -4.56
C PHE A 151 -9.13 4.98 -3.71
N SER A 152 -9.28 5.09 -2.41
CA SER A 152 -8.95 4.01 -1.48
C SER A 152 -10.01 3.83 -0.41
N VAL A 153 -10.19 2.58 0.03
CA VAL A 153 -11.10 2.19 1.10
C VAL A 153 -10.38 1.26 2.05
N GLN A 154 -10.15 1.70 3.26
CA GLN A 154 -9.63 0.84 4.33
C GLN A 154 -10.78 0.09 4.99
N ARG A 155 -10.82 -1.24 4.83
CA ARG A 155 -11.89 -2.10 5.35
C ARG A 155 -11.64 -2.62 6.76
N SER A 156 -10.38 -2.68 7.17
CA SER A 156 -9.96 -3.27 8.44
C SER A 156 -8.84 -2.45 9.06
N GLY A 157 -8.77 -2.44 10.39
CA GLY A 157 -7.63 -1.96 11.17
C GLY A 157 -6.86 -3.09 11.85
N GLN A 158 -7.13 -4.35 11.48
CA GLN A 158 -6.45 -5.50 12.05
C GLN A 158 -4.95 -5.48 11.69
N PRO A 159 -4.05 -5.74 12.63
CA PRO A 159 -2.63 -5.79 12.37
C PRO A 159 -2.27 -6.72 11.20
N GLY A 160 -1.53 -6.18 10.21
CA GLY A 160 -1.14 -6.90 8.99
C GLY A 160 -2.26 -7.16 7.98
N ALA A 161 -3.49 -6.67 8.22
CA ALA A 161 -4.63 -6.68 7.30
C ALA A 161 -5.32 -5.30 7.25
N ASP A 162 -4.58 -4.24 7.53
CA ASP A 162 -5.02 -2.84 7.59
C ASP A 162 -4.76 -2.07 6.29
N ALA A 163 -4.27 -2.73 5.25
CA ALA A 163 -4.04 -2.13 3.95
C ALA A 163 -5.36 -1.73 3.28
N ALA A 164 -5.41 -0.50 2.75
CA ALA A 164 -6.54 -0.04 1.98
C ALA A 164 -6.59 -0.70 0.59
N ASP A 165 -7.77 -1.12 0.17
CA ASP A 165 -8.06 -1.40 -1.23
C ASP A 165 -8.06 -0.09 -2.00
N PHE A 166 -7.55 -0.08 -3.24
CA PHE A 166 -7.53 1.13 -4.04
C PHE A 166 -7.86 0.89 -5.51
N PHE A 167 -8.30 1.96 -6.16
CA PHE A 167 -8.72 1.98 -7.55
C PHE A 167 -8.22 3.26 -8.21
N ILE A 168 -7.95 3.20 -9.52
CA ILE A 168 -7.61 4.38 -10.32
C ILE A 168 -8.83 4.77 -11.15
N ARG A 169 -9.33 6.01 -10.96
CA ARG A 169 -10.52 6.55 -11.64
C ARG A 169 -11.81 5.74 -11.41
N GLY A 170 -11.86 4.93 -10.33
CA GLY A 170 -13.02 4.14 -9.97
C GLY A 170 -12.94 2.67 -10.42
N SER A 171 -14.06 1.95 -10.25
CA SER A 171 -14.20 0.53 -10.60
C SER A 171 -14.90 0.39 -11.95
N ASN A 172 -14.21 -0.11 -12.95
CA ASN A 172 -14.68 -0.15 -14.33
C ASN A 172 -15.13 -1.54 -14.81
N SER A 173 -14.97 -2.60 -14.01
CA SER A 173 -15.42 -3.95 -14.36
C SER A 173 -16.56 -4.41 -13.47
N LEU A 174 -17.54 -5.14 -14.03
CA LEU A 174 -18.68 -5.69 -13.29
C LEU A 174 -18.27 -6.92 -12.47
N ASN A 175 -17.54 -7.87 -13.07
CA ASN A 175 -17.25 -9.18 -12.47
C ASN A 175 -15.75 -9.51 -12.37
N GLY A 176 -14.87 -8.68 -12.96
CA GLY A 176 -13.45 -8.94 -13.01
C GLY A 176 -12.66 -8.38 -11.84
N ASP A 177 -11.37 -8.67 -11.81
CA ASP A 177 -10.44 -8.01 -10.90
C ASP A 177 -10.36 -6.52 -11.27
N ARG A 178 -10.73 -5.67 -10.32
CA ARG A 178 -10.81 -4.21 -10.46
C ARG A 178 -9.54 -3.50 -10.06
N LYS A 179 -8.54 -4.28 -9.64
CA LYS A 179 -7.30 -3.77 -9.10
C LYS A 179 -6.40 -3.23 -10.20
N PRO A 180 -5.75 -2.08 -10.01
CA PRO A 180 -4.70 -1.60 -10.90
C PRO A 180 -3.49 -2.57 -10.91
N LEU A 181 -2.75 -2.56 -12.01
CA LEU A 181 -1.46 -3.22 -12.08
C LEU A 181 -0.44 -2.47 -11.22
N ILE A 182 0.36 -3.20 -10.46
CA ILE A 182 1.39 -2.64 -9.59
C ILE A 182 2.76 -3.09 -10.10
N ILE A 183 3.61 -2.14 -10.45
CA ILE A 183 4.97 -2.39 -10.92
C ILE A 183 5.95 -1.73 -9.95
N VAL A 184 6.86 -2.52 -9.41
CA VAL A 184 7.95 -2.05 -8.55
C VAL A 184 9.27 -2.39 -9.23
N ASP A 185 10.01 -1.39 -9.71
CA ASP A 185 11.28 -1.58 -10.42
C ASP A 185 11.22 -2.64 -11.53
N ASP A 186 10.20 -2.55 -12.39
CA ASP A 186 9.93 -3.47 -13.52
C ASP A 186 9.42 -4.88 -13.12
N ILE A 187 9.18 -5.14 -11.83
CA ILE A 187 8.56 -6.38 -11.33
C ILE A 187 7.09 -6.14 -10.99
N GLU A 188 6.20 -7.03 -11.40
CA GLU A 188 4.79 -7.01 -11.02
C GLU A 188 4.60 -7.50 -9.59
N TYR A 189 3.99 -6.66 -8.73
CA TYR A 189 3.67 -6.95 -7.34
C TYR A 189 2.18 -7.19 -7.15
N SER A 190 1.83 -7.99 -6.13
CA SER A 190 0.46 -8.10 -5.64
C SER A 190 0.11 -6.90 -4.73
N TYR A 191 -1.19 -6.76 -4.43
CA TYR A 191 -1.69 -5.77 -3.47
C TYR A 191 -1.06 -5.92 -2.09
N GLU A 192 -0.98 -7.16 -1.64
CA GLU A 192 -0.39 -7.50 -0.35
C GLU A 192 1.12 -7.21 -0.33
N GLN A 193 1.80 -7.45 -1.44
CA GLN A 193 3.22 -7.14 -1.57
C GLN A 193 3.47 -5.62 -1.55
N LEU A 194 2.63 -4.84 -2.23
CA LEU A 194 2.73 -3.38 -2.20
C LEU A 194 2.54 -2.83 -0.79
N ALA A 195 1.47 -3.27 -0.10
CA ALA A 195 1.13 -2.79 1.23
C ALA A 195 2.29 -2.89 2.23
N GLN A 196 3.22 -3.78 1.96
CA GLN A 196 4.29 -4.16 2.85
C GLN A 196 5.67 -3.56 2.51
N ILE A 197 5.77 -2.76 1.43
CA ILE A 197 7.01 -2.04 1.12
C ILE A 197 7.26 -0.98 2.19
N SER A 198 8.52 -0.84 2.62
CA SER A 198 8.88 0.24 3.55
C SER A 198 8.89 1.59 2.84
N ALA A 199 8.33 2.62 3.46
CA ALA A 199 8.35 3.99 2.91
C ALA A 199 9.76 4.50 2.63
N ASN A 200 10.77 4.04 3.39
CA ASN A 200 12.16 4.44 3.22
C ASN A 200 12.81 3.87 1.96
N GLU A 201 12.27 2.76 1.43
CA GLU A 201 12.76 2.12 0.22
C GLU A 201 12.28 2.84 -1.06
N ILE A 202 11.28 3.73 -0.97
CA ILE A 202 10.62 4.33 -2.12
C ILE A 202 11.28 5.66 -2.49
N GLU A 203 11.55 5.86 -3.77
CA GLU A 203 11.97 7.12 -4.36
C GLU A 203 10.79 7.94 -4.89
N SER A 204 9.88 7.26 -5.62
CA SER A 204 8.67 7.90 -6.17
C SER A 204 7.58 6.88 -6.48
N ILE A 205 6.34 7.34 -6.50
CA ILE A 205 5.18 6.58 -6.95
C ILE A 205 4.44 7.38 -8.01
N THR A 206 4.17 6.76 -9.13
CA THR A 206 3.46 7.35 -10.27
C THR A 206 2.24 6.51 -10.60
N ILE A 207 1.08 7.14 -10.81
CA ILE A 207 -0.11 6.48 -11.37
C ILE A 207 -0.30 6.87 -12.84
N LEU A 208 -0.51 5.86 -13.68
CA LEU A 208 -0.79 5.99 -15.10
C LEU A 208 -2.27 5.73 -15.31
N LYS A 209 -2.98 6.66 -15.96
CA LYS A 209 -4.44 6.72 -15.93
C LYS A 209 -5.11 6.51 -17.28
N ASP A 210 -4.44 6.83 -18.37
CA ASP A 210 -4.99 6.79 -19.73
C ASP A 210 -4.44 5.65 -20.59
N ALA A 211 -4.97 5.48 -21.80
CA ALA A 211 -4.56 4.41 -22.68
C ALA A 211 -3.13 4.58 -23.20
N SER A 212 -2.68 5.81 -23.47
CA SER A 212 -1.34 6.07 -23.98
C SER A 212 -0.25 5.65 -23.00
N THR A 213 -0.40 6.04 -21.73
CA THR A 213 0.58 5.69 -20.70
C THR A 213 0.53 4.23 -20.27
N THR A 214 -0.66 3.58 -20.32
CA THR A 214 -0.83 2.20 -19.85
C THR A 214 -0.64 1.14 -20.95
N ALA A 215 -0.67 1.51 -22.22
CA ALA A 215 -0.54 0.58 -23.36
C ALA A 215 0.73 -0.28 -23.29
N VAL A 216 1.84 0.28 -22.79
CA VAL A 216 3.14 -0.41 -22.65
C VAL A 216 3.06 -1.63 -21.71
N TYR A 217 2.08 -1.66 -20.79
CA TYR A 217 1.87 -2.75 -19.87
C TYR A 217 0.85 -3.79 -20.35
N GLY A 218 0.33 -3.58 -21.54
CA GLY A 218 -0.53 -4.54 -22.22
C GLY A 218 -1.83 -4.83 -21.49
N LEU A 219 -2.16 -6.12 -21.35
CA LEU A 219 -3.42 -6.64 -20.80
C LEU A 219 -3.78 -6.09 -19.43
N LYS A 220 -2.77 -5.91 -18.59
CA LYS A 220 -2.95 -5.60 -17.18
C LYS A 220 -3.10 -4.10 -16.92
N GLY A 221 -2.90 -3.28 -17.98
CA GLY A 221 -3.00 -1.81 -17.89
C GLY A 221 -4.44 -1.26 -17.92
N ALA A 222 -5.46 -2.08 -18.15
CA ALA A 222 -6.84 -1.62 -18.31
C ALA A 222 -7.37 -0.84 -17.10
N ASN A 223 -7.09 -1.29 -15.88
CA ASN A 223 -7.53 -0.64 -14.65
C ASN A 223 -6.57 0.48 -14.15
N GLY A 224 -5.63 0.92 -15.01
CA GLY A 224 -4.55 1.82 -14.64
C GLY A 224 -3.34 1.08 -14.08
N VAL A 225 -2.22 1.79 -13.94
CA VAL A 225 -0.96 1.22 -13.46
C VAL A 225 -0.38 2.10 -12.36
N LEU A 226 0.04 1.47 -11.27
CA LEU A 226 0.83 2.08 -10.21
C LEU A 226 2.29 1.70 -10.40
N VAL A 227 3.14 2.67 -10.74
CA VAL A 227 4.57 2.47 -10.94
C VAL A 227 5.33 3.01 -9.75
N ILE A 228 6.13 2.17 -9.12
CA ILE A 228 6.95 2.51 -7.97
C ILE A 228 8.40 2.35 -8.34
N LYS A 229 9.16 3.41 -8.08
CA LYS A 229 10.61 3.40 -8.17
C LYS A 229 11.19 3.35 -6.77
N THR A 230 12.13 2.44 -6.55
CA THR A 230 12.82 2.34 -5.28
C THR A 230 14.12 3.14 -5.27
N THR A 231 14.56 3.51 -4.09
CA THR A 231 15.78 4.28 -3.88
C THR A 231 16.98 3.52 -4.42
N ARG A 232 17.87 4.22 -5.12
CA ARG A 232 19.09 3.65 -5.70
C ARG A 232 20.36 4.27 -5.10
N GLY A 233 21.47 3.61 -5.35
CA GLY A 233 22.80 4.12 -4.98
C GLY A 233 23.17 5.39 -5.73
N GLN A 234 24.05 6.19 -5.14
CA GLN A 234 24.58 7.41 -5.74
C GLN A 234 26.10 7.42 -5.62
N GLU A 235 26.78 8.11 -6.55
CA GLU A 235 28.22 8.32 -6.42
C GLU A 235 28.51 9.19 -5.21
N GLY A 236 29.47 8.78 -4.40
CA GLY A 236 29.87 9.51 -3.21
C GLY A 236 30.21 8.60 -2.04
N LYS A 237 30.59 9.23 -0.93
CA LYS A 237 30.85 8.52 0.33
C LYS A 237 29.58 7.83 0.83
N PRO A 238 29.69 6.69 1.51
CA PRO A 238 28.55 6.02 2.12
C PRO A 238 27.76 6.96 3.05
N THR A 239 26.45 7.03 2.84
CA THR A 239 25.51 7.73 3.73
C THR A 239 24.68 6.67 4.44
N ILE A 240 24.68 6.75 5.77
CA ILE A 240 23.91 5.83 6.62
C ILE A 240 22.80 6.64 7.27
N ASN A 241 21.56 6.19 7.07
CA ASN A 241 20.38 6.76 7.71
C ASN A 241 19.79 5.74 8.67
N PHE A 242 19.55 6.15 9.90
CA PHE A 242 18.82 5.37 10.89
C PHE A 242 17.50 6.06 11.19
N THR A 243 16.39 5.30 11.12
CA THR A 243 15.05 5.77 11.43
C THR A 243 14.47 4.91 12.55
N ALA A 244 13.95 5.54 13.61
CA ALA A 244 13.22 4.89 14.67
C ALA A 244 11.91 5.66 14.91
N GLU A 245 10.79 4.97 14.83
CA GLU A 245 9.45 5.54 15.00
C GLU A 245 8.68 4.71 16.01
N GLY A 246 7.97 5.37 16.91
CA GLY A 246 6.99 4.76 17.80
C GLY A 246 5.63 5.42 17.61
N GLY A 247 4.56 4.64 17.66
CA GLY A 247 3.22 5.13 17.41
C GLY A 247 2.19 4.50 18.34
N ILE A 248 1.12 5.25 18.60
CA ILE A 248 -0.08 4.79 19.28
C ILE A 248 -1.23 4.80 18.25
N ASN A 249 -1.86 3.65 18.09
CA ASN A 249 -2.98 3.48 17.18
C ASN A 249 -4.30 3.52 17.97
N ARG A 250 -5.28 4.24 17.48
CA ARG A 250 -6.64 4.31 18.03
C ARG A 250 -7.65 4.10 16.92
N ALA A 251 -8.78 3.46 17.23
CA ALA A 251 -9.89 3.39 16.29
C ALA A 251 -10.44 4.79 16.03
N ILE A 252 -10.58 5.17 14.76
CA ILE A 252 -11.18 6.44 14.37
C ILE A 252 -12.66 6.47 14.73
N LYS A 253 -13.34 5.33 14.55
CA LYS A 253 -14.76 5.14 14.86
C LYS A 253 -14.97 3.74 15.39
N MET A 254 -15.68 3.62 16.49
CA MET A 254 -16.17 2.36 17.03
C MET A 254 -17.67 2.28 16.80
N PRO A 255 -18.23 1.09 16.58
CA PRO A 255 -19.68 0.93 16.53
C PRO A 255 -20.29 1.31 17.87
N THR A 256 -21.39 2.03 17.84
CA THR A 256 -22.20 2.26 19.05
C THR A 256 -23.08 1.04 19.26
N ILE A 257 -22.92 0.39 20.39
CA ILE A 257 -23.75 -0.74 20.80
C ILE A 257 -24.86 -0.19 21.71
N LEU A 258 -26.08 -0.57 21.43
CA LEU A 258 -27.23 -0.24 22.27
C LEU A 258 -27.13 -0.98 23.60
N ASP A 259 -27.67 -0.40 24.67
CA ASP A 259 -27.79 -1.08 25.97
C ASP A 259 -28.87 -2.19 25.93
N ALA A 260 -28.90 -3.00 26.97
CA ALA A 260 -29.81 -4.14 27.07
C ALA A 260 -31.29 -3.69 27.05
N TYR A 261 -31.63 -2.61 27.78
CA TYR A 261 -32.99 -2.07 27.83
C TYR A 261 -33.47 -1.64 26.43
N THR A 262 -32.69 -0.82 25.75
CA THR A 262 -33.03 -0.32 24.40
C THR A 262 -33.13 -1.48 23.40
N THR A 263 -32.19 -2.44 23.47
CA THR A 263 -32.19 -3.61 22.57
C THR A 263 -33.43 -4.49 22.80
N ALA A 264 -33.75 -4.79 24.07
CA ALA A 264 -34.95 -5.59 24.41
C ALA A 264 -36.25 -4.89 24.03
N SER A 265 -36.32 -3.58 24.22
CA SER A 265 -37.50 -2.78 23.82
C SER A 265 -37.69 -2.78 22.31
N LEU A 266 -36.64 -2.60 21.52
CA LEU A 266 -36.72 -2.67 20.06
C LEU A 266 -37.03 -4.07 19.57
N TYR A 267 -36.59 -5.11 20.27
CA TYR A 267 -36.95 -6.48 19.92
C TYR A 267 -38.47 -6.74 20.09
N ASN A 268 -39.04 -6.27 21.23
CA ASN A 268 -40.48 -6.34 21.42
C ASN A 268 -41.28 -5.53 20.37
N GLU A 269 -40.77 -4.34 20.01
CA GLU A 269 -41.36 -3.52 18.94
C GLU A 269 -41.31 -4.25 17.58
N ALA A 270 -40.17 -4.92 17.24
CA ALA A 270 -40.10 -5.74 16.03
C ALA A 270 -41.09 -6.87 16.03
N GLN A 271 -41.29 -7.58 17.15
CA GLN A 271 -42.35 -8.63 17.25
C GLN A 271 -43.75 -8.06 17.00
N LEU A 272 -44.06 -6.87 17.53
CA LEU A 272 -45.37 -6.22 17.28
C LEU A 272 -45.51 -5.82 15.80
N ASN A 273 -44.45 -5.34 15.18
CA ASN A 273 -44.45 -4.96 13.77
C ASN A 273 -44.64 -6.19 12.85
N ASP A 274 -43.96 -7.31 13.18
CA ASP A 274 -44.11 -8.57 12.43
C ASP A 274 -45.51 -9.15 12.56
N ALA A 275 -46.21 -8.90 13.68
CA ALA A 275 -47.59 -9.33 13.91
C ALA A 275 -48.64 -8.35 13.36
N TYR A 276 -48.24 -7.24 12.74
CA TYR A 276 -49.16 -6.24 12.21
C TYR A 276 -50.09 -6.86 11.16
N GLY A 277 -51.40 -6.74 11.41
CA GLY A 277 -52.43 -7.32 10.53
C GLY A 277 -52.76 -8.79 10.83
N LEU A 278 -52.14 -9.43 11.81
CA LEU A 278 -52.52 -10.75 12.30
C LEU A 278 -53.66 -10.64 13.32
N SER A 279 -54.48 -11.71 13.38
CA SER A 279 -55.64 -11.77 14.32
C SER A 279 -55.22 -11.95 15.77
N GLU A 280 -54.05 -12.49 16.03
CA GLU A 280 -53.53 -12.71 17.39
C GLU A 280 -52.32 -11.82 17.66
N GLN A 281 -52.28 -11.20 18.85
CA GLN A 281 -51.15 -10.43 19.30
C GLN A 281 -50.04 -11.39 19.74
N PRO A 282 -48.77 -11.10 19.43
CA PRO A 282 -47.65 -11.95 19.83
C PRO A 282 -47.44 -11.87 21.34
N VAL A 283 -47.00 -12.98 21.91
CA VAL A 283 -46.42 -12.96 23.27
C VAL A 283 -45.04 -12.30 23.16
N LEU A 284 -44.92 -11.14 23.79
CA LEU A 284 -43.67 -10.40 23.75
C LEU A 284 -42.55 -11.16 24.48
N GLN A 285 -41.36 -11.13 23.89
CA GLN A 285 -40.20 -11.83 24.43
C GLN A 285 -39.78 -11.31 25.80
N PHE A 286 -39.85 -10.01 25.99
CA PHE A 286 -39.47 -9.35 27.24
C PHE A 286 -40.72 -8.77 27.92
N SER A 287 -40.95 -9.18 29.16
CA SER A 287 -42.03 -8.64 29.95
C SER A 287 -41.76 -7.20 30.40
N PRO A 288 -42.77 -6.42 30.84
CA PRO A 288 -42.55 -5.11 31.43
C PRO A 288 -41.56 -5.11 32.64
N SER A 289 -41.61 -6.20 33.47
CA SER A 289 -40.66 -6.37 34.56
C SER A 289 -39.25 -6.61 34.09
N ASP A 290 -39.02 -7.41 33.03
CA ASP A 290 -37.69 -7.59 32.43
C ASP A 290 -37.12 -6.27 31.96
N LEU A 291 -37.95 -5.48 31.25
CA LEU A 291 -37.51 -4.15 30.79
C LEU A 291 -37.17 -3.21 31.92
N GLU A 292 -37.87 -3.28 33.05
CA GLU A 292 -37.58 -2.51 34.25
C GLU A 292 -36.25 -2.95 34.91
N PHE A 293 -35.98 -4.25 35.00
CA PHE A 293 -34.71 -4.79 35.48
C PHE A 293 -33.53 -4.33 34.60
N TYR A 294 -33.66 -4.39 33.28
CA TYR A 294 -32.63 -3.87 32.35
C TYR A 294 -32.42 -2.36 32.53
N ARG A 295 -33.49 -1.59 32.67
CA ARG A 295 -33.43 -0.12 32.82
C ARG A 295 -32.72 0.30 34.09
N ASN A 296 -33.04 -0.38 35.21
CA ASN A 296 -32.57 0.02 36.53
C ASN A 296 -31.32 -0.73 36.99
N GLY A 297 -30.88 -1.77 36.23
CA GLY A 297 -29.72 -2.59 36.59
C GLY A 297 -29.87 -3.35 37.91
N LEU A 298 -31.11 -3.70 38.26
CA LEU A 298 -31.41 -4.31 39.58
C LEU A 298 -30.98 -5.78 39.66
N ASP A 299 -30.87 -6.45 38.57
CA ASP A 299 -30.46 -7.85 38.48
C ASP A 299 -29.34 -8.05 37.44
N PRO A 300 -28.07 -7.77 37.76
CA PRO A 300 -26.95 -7.83 36.81
C PRO A 300 -26.60 -9.24 36.32
N TYR A 301 -27.11 -10.28 36.96
CA TYR A 301 -26.83 -11.67 36.60
C TYR A 301 -27.97 -12.32 35.82
N GLY A 302 -29.23 -12.07 36.14
CA GLY A 302 -30.40 -12.52 35.36
C GLY A 302 -30.73 -11.58 34.22
N HIS A 303 -30.51 -10.27 34.38
CA HIS A 303 -30.75 -9.23 33.39
C HIS A 303 -29.46 -8.43 33.12
N PRO A 304 -28.44 -9.05 32.53
CA PRO A 304 -27.15 -8.41 32.29
C PRO A 304 -27.22 -7.31 31.22
N ASN A 305 -26.34 -6.34 31.37
CA ASN A 305 -26.13 -5.26 30.38
C ASN A 305 -24.64 -5.12 30.12
N VAL A 306 -24.14 -5.77 29.07
CA VAL A 306 -22.70 -5.85 28.76
C VAL A 306 -22.38 -5.10 27.49
N ASP A 307 -21.52 -4.10 27.60
CA ASP A 307 -20.87 -3.49 26.46
C ASP A 307 -19.70 -4.35 26.00
N TRP A 308 -19.96 -5.26 25.07
CA TRP A 308 -18.98 -6.21 24.56
C TRP A 308 -17.81 -5.52 23.84
N VAL A 309 -18.04 -4.38 23.17
CA VAL A 309 -17.00 -3.64 22.48
C VAL A 309 -15.97 -3.11 23.48
N ASN A 310 -16.42 -2.36 24.48
CA ASN A 310 -15.53 -1.82 25.51
C ASN A 310 -14.97 -2.89 26.46
N THR A 311 -15.66 -4.02 26.58
CA THR A 311 -15.18 -5.13 27.39
C THR A 311 -14.01 -5.84 26.70
N VAL A 312 -14.12 -6.17 25.42
CA VAL A 312 -13.13 -6.98 24.69
C VAL A 312 -12.00 -6.15 24.12
N LEU A 313 -12.26 -4.93 23.65
CA LEU A 313 -11.27 -4.11 22.96
C LEU A 313 -10.60 -3.09 23.89
N ALA A 314 -9.31 -2.93 23.73
CA ALA A 314 -8.54 -1.84 24.31
C ALA A 314 -8.76 -0.56 23.49
N LYS A 315 -8.64 0.60 24.15
CA LYS A 315 -8.80 1.91 23.49
C LYS A 315 -7.65 2.25 22.54
N GLN A 316 -6.52 1.58 22.66
CA GLN A 316 -5.32 1.85 21.89
C GLN A 316 -4.41 0.62 21.78
N SER A 317 -3.58 0.60 20.74
CA SER A 317 -2.48 -0.34 20.57
C SER A 317 -1.20 0.41 20.20
N SER A 318 -0.06 -0.28 20.18
CA SER A 318 1.24 0.30 19.83
C SER A 318 1.72 -0.18 18.48
N SER A 319 2.53 0.63 17.83
CA SER A 319 3.31 0.25 16.65
C SER A 319 4.71 0.83 16.75
N ALA A 320 5.70 0.16 16.16
CA ALA A 320 7.07 0.66 16.08
C ALA A 320 7.70 0.28 14.75
N ARG A 321 8.58 1.14 14.24
CA ARG A 321 9.37 0.92 13.04
C ARG A 321 10.81 1.30 13.31
N PHE A 322 11.73 0.45 12.85
CA PHE A 322 13.17 0.70 12.85
C PHE A 322 13.71 0.41 11.47
N SER A 323 14.54 1.27 10.93
CA SER A 323 15.24 1.00 9.68
C SER A 323 16.66 1.55 9.67
N VAL A 324 17.52 0.88 8.91
CA VAL A 324 18.87 1.30 8.59
C VAL A 324 19.01 1.25 7.07
N ASP A 325 19.32 2.40 6.48
CA ASP A 325 19.49 2.55 5.04
C ASP A 325 20.92 3.00 4.76
N ILE A 326 21.61 2.31 3.89
CA ILE A 326 22.98 2.61 3.48
C ILE A 326 23.01 2.83 1.98
N ARG A 327 23.48 3.98 1.52
CA ARG A 327 23.66 4.26 0.09
C ARG A 327 25.00 4.90 -0.17
N GLY A 328 25.59 4.57 -1.32
CA GLY A 328 26.85 5.10 -1.74
C GLY A 328 27.26 4.52 -3.07
N GLY A 329 28.52 4.74 -3.43
CA GLY A 329 29.08 4.14 -4.62
C GLY A 329 30.17 4.96 -5.28
N ASN A 330 30.66 4.42 -6.36
CA ASN A 330 31.63 5.05 -7.25
C ASN A 330 31.19 4.90 -8.71
N LYS A 331 32.03 5.23 -9.67
CA LYS A 331 31.72 5.15 -11.12
C LYS A 331 31.43 3.72 -11.59
N PHE A 332 31.94 2.68 -10.89
CA PHE A 332 31.79 1.28 -11.29
C PHE A 332 30.64 0.59 -10.58
N VAL A 333 30.38 0.96 -9.31
CA VAL A 333 29.36 0.33 -8.49
C VAL A 333 28.65 1.40 -7.67
N LYS A 334 27.31 1.40 -7.73
CA LYS A 334 26.43 2.17 -6.86
C LYS A 334 25.53 1.18 -6.11
N TYR A 335 25.29 1.46 -4.85
CA TYR A 335 24.51 0.56 -4.02
C TYR A 335 23.56 1.30 -3.10
N PHE A 336 22.41 0.70 -2.87
CA PHE A 336 21.47 1.03 -1.82
C PHE A 336 21.10 -0.27 -1.11
N THR A 337 21.23 -0.29 0.21
CA THR A 337 20.83 -1.44 1.04
C THR A 337 20.01 -0.92 2.20
N SER A 338 18.85 -1.56 2.43
CA SER A 338 17.91 -1.22 3.50
C SER A 338 17.56 -2.46 4.30
N LEU A 339 17.54 -2.31 5.62
CA LEU A 339 17.02 -3.28 6.57
C LEU A 339 15.96 -2.57 7.40
N ALA A 340 14.76 -3.13 7.48
CA ALA A 340 13.68 -2.54 8.27
C ALA A 340 12.95 -3.60 9.09
N TYR A 341 12.55 -3.21 10.30
CA TYR A 341 11.67 -3.96 11.18
C TYR A 341 10.44 -3.13 11.50
N TYR A 342 9.26 -3.73 11.40
CA TYR A 342 8.00 -3.13 11.79
C TYR A 342 7.23 -4.07 12.70
N THR A 343 6.62 -3.52 13.76
CA THR A 343 5.72 -4.28 14.63
C THR A 343 4.47 -3.46 14.94
N GLN A 344 3.34 -4.16 15.05
CA GLN A 344 2.04 -3.57 15.38
C GLN A 344 1.29 -4.54 16.29
N GLY A 345 0.85 -4.06 17.45
CA GLY A 345 0.01 -4.80 18.39
C GLY A 345 -1.47 -4.70 18.01
N GLY A 346 -2.24 -5.69 18.45
CA GLY A 346 -3.70 -5.67 18.34
C GLY A 346 -4.36 -4.83 19.43
N MET A 347 -5.66 -4.62 19.27
CA MET A 347 -6.50 -3.88 20.22
C MET A 347 -7.31 -4.80 21.13
N MET A 348 -7.14 -6.12 21.07
CA MET A 348 -7.82 -7.02 21.98
C MET A 348 -7.16 -6.92 23.36
N LYS A 349 -7.98 -6.85 24.43
CA LYS A 349 -7.48 -6.92 25.79
C LYS A 349 -6.93 -8.30 26.08
N HIS A 350 -5.88 -8.36 26.87
CA HIS A 350 -5.35 -9.62 27.33
C HIS A 350 -6.24 -10.16 28.48
N TYR A 351 -6.59 -11.44 28.41
CA TYR A 351 -7.32 -12.14 29.44
C TYR A 351 -6.53 -13.35 29.88
N THR A 352 -6.44 -13.54 31.19
CA THR A 352 -5.75 -14.67 31.78
C THR A 352 -6.47 -15.97 31.46
N PRO A 353 -5.79 -17.03 31.02
CA PRO A 353 -6.37 -18.35 30.82
C PRO A 353 -6.97 -18.89 32.08
N ILE A 354 -8.03 -19.69 31.97
CA ILE A 354 -8.70 -20.33 33.13
C ILE A 354 -7.79 -21.34 33.80
N GLN A 355 -6.91 -22.00 33.06
CA GLN A 355 -5.91 -22.93 33.59
C GLN A 355 -4.56 -22.22 33.72
N PRO A 356 -4.02 -22.06 34.92
CA PRO A 356 -2.71 -21.46 35.11
C PRO A 356 -1.60 -22.28 34.42
N GLY A 357 -0.60 -21.59 33.89
CA GLY A 357 0.56 -22.21 33.24
C GLY A 357 0.38 -22.57 31.79
N GLU A 358 -0.78 -22.29 31.20
CA GLU A 358 -1.08 -22.52 29.78
C GLU A 358 -1.24 -21.18 29.00
N ASP A 359 -0.48 -20.16 29.42
CA ASP A 359 -0.53 -18.85 28.76
C ASP A 359 0.07 -18.94 27.35
N VAL A 360 -0.79 -18.76 26.36
CA VAL A 360 -0.43 -18.77 24.95
C VAL A 360 -0.73 -17.40 24.37
N ASP A 361 0.27 -16.77 23.74
CA ASP A 361 0.09 -15.48 23.07
C ASP A 361 -0.85 -15.63 21.86
N ASN A 362 -2.13 -15.42 22.11
CA ASN A 362 -3.22 -15.50 21.13
C ASN A 362 -3.71 -14.13 20.65
N ASN A 363 -3.15 -13.02 21.12
CA ASN A 363 -3.57 -11.69 20.71
C ASN A 363 -3.21 -11.41 19.25
N TYR A 364 -3.89 -10.45 18.64
CA TYR A 364 -3.53 -9.96 17.33
C TYR A 364 -2.19 -9.24 17.41
N TYR A 365 -1.23 -9.64 16.58
CA TYR A 365 -0.03 -8.87 16.35
C TYR A 365 0.49 -9.12 14.93
N TYR A 366 1.30 -8.18 14.46
CA TYR A 366 1.97 -8.25 13.18
C TYR A 366 3.42 -7.83 13.34
N ARG A 367 4.34 -8.59 12.74
CA ARG A 367 5.78 -8.32 12.70
C ARG A 367 6.28 -8.52 11.29
N ARG A 368 7.12 -7.61 10.82
CA ARG A 368 7.66 -7.64 9.47
C ARG A 368 9.12 -7.26 9.45
N TYR A 369 9.92 -8.03 8.75
CA TYR A 369 11.31 -7.76 8.45
C TYR A 369 11.43 -7.55 6.95
N ASN A 370 11.98 -6.42 6.51
CA ASN A 370 12.27 -6.11 5.13
C ASN A 370 13.77 -6.06 4.93
N PHE A 371 14.22 -6.63 3.83
CA PHE A 371 15.57 -6.50 3.30
C PHE A 371 15.48 -6.07 1.85
N ARG A 372 16.25 -5.05 1.45
CA ARG A 372 16.41 -4.63 0.05
C ARG A 372 17.88 -4.33 -0.23
N SER A 373 18.35 -4.75 -1.40
CA SER A 373 19.65 -4.38 -1.92
C SER A 373 19.54 -4.10 -3.41
N ASN A 374 19.78 -2.86 -3.82
CA ASN A 374 19.80 -2.40 -5.20
C ASN A 374 21.24 -2.11 -5.58
N LEU A 375 21.77 -2.82 -6.55
CA LEU A 375 23.16 -2.74 -7.02
C LEU A 375 23.17 -2.37 -8.49
N ASP A 376 23.88 -1.29 -8.82
CA ASP A 376 24.11 -0.85 -10.20
C ASP A 376 25.61 -0.94 -10.51
N PHE A 377 25.95 -1.80 -11.45
CA PHE A 377 27.33 -1.98 -11.95
C PHE A 377 27.47 -1.32 -13.30
N THR A 378 28.53 -0.57 -13.50
CA THR A 378 28.89 0.06 -14.78
C THR A 378 30.29 -0.39 -15.20
N PRO A 379 30.42 -1.66 -15.68
CA PRO A 379 31.72 -2.23 -16.00
C PRO A 379 32.41 -1.50 -17.16
N THR A 380 31.65 -0.92 -18.07
CA THR A 380 32.13 -0.08 -19.17
C THR A 380 31.29 1.18 -19.29
N LYS A 381 31.71 2.16 -20.12
CA LYS A 381 30.93 3.37 -20.39
C LYS A 381 29.60 3.09 -21.11
N THR A 382 29.49 1.93 -21.75
CA THR A 382 28.35 1.55 -22.60
C THR A 382 27.54 0.40 -22.03
N THR A 383 28.03 -0.28 -20.98
CA THR A 383 27.37 -1.43 -20.37
C THR A 383 26.96 -1.09 -18.95
N SER A 384 25.72 -1.33 -18.59
CA SER A 384 25.21 -1.29 -17.22
C SER A 384 24.53 -2.59 -16.85
N ILE A 385 24.76 -3.05 -15.62
CA ILE A 385 24.16 -4.26 -15.06
C ILE A 385 23.49 -3.88 -13.75
N ARG A 386 22.23 -4.25 -13.58
CA ARG A 386 21.44 -3.98 -12.42
C ARG A 386 21.05 -5.30 -11.74
N LEU A 387 21.28 -5.39 -10.44
CA LEU A 387 20.85 -6.51 -9.60
C LEU A 387 20.04 -5.96 -8.43
N ASP A 388 18.75 -6.28 -8.38
CA ASP A 388 17.88 -5.92 -7.27
C ASP A 388 17.47 -7.18 -6.51
N LEU A 389 17.67 -7.16 -5.21
CA LEU A 389 17.30 -8.21 -4.28
C LEU A 389 16.32 -7.63 -3.26
N ASN A 390 15.22 -8.29 -3.07
CA ASN A 390 14.22 -7.92 -2.06
C ASN A 390 13.74 -9.16 -1.32
N GLY A 391 13.79 -9.11 0.00
CA GLY A 391 13.27 -10.14 0.88
C GLY A 391 12.34 -9.55 1.92
N ARG A 392 11.25 -10.27 2.22
CA ARG A 392 10.30 -9.86 3.23
C ARG A 392 9.79 -11.08 3.98
N PHE A 393 9.84 -10.99 5.31
CA PHE A 393 9.41 -12.03 6.22
C PHE A 393 8.38 -11.44 7.19
N GLU A 394 7.20 -12.01 7.20
CA GLU A 394 6.07 -11.53 8.00
C GLU A 394 5.57 -12.61 8.94
N THR A 395 5.19 -12.18 10.14
CA THR A 395 4.45 -13.00 11.09
C THR A 395 3.20 -12.25 11.49
N GLN A 396 2.05 -12.85 11.21
CA GLN A 396 0.74 -12.35 11.64
C GLN A 396 0.11 -13.36 12.57
N ASN A 397 -0.27 -12.95 13.77
CA ASN A 397 -0.94 -13.79 14.75
C ASN A 397 -2.38 -13.35 14.96
N THR A 398 -3.29 -14.32 15.04
CA THR A 398 -4.71 -14.08 15.31
C THR A 398 -5.21 -15.13 16.31
N PRO A 399 -6.22 -14.83 17.13
CA PRO A 399 -6.89 -15.83 17.98
C PRO A 399 -7.50 -16.95 17.12
N ALA A 400 -7.49 -18.17 17.63
CA ALA A 400 -8.05 -19.34 16.92
C ALA A 400 -9.57 -19.49 17.08
N GLY A 401 -10.15 -18.96 18.12
CA GLY A 401 -11.52 -19.30 18.58
C GLY A 401 -12.65 -18.48 17.98
N SER A 402 -12.49 -17.92 16.78
CA SER A 402 -13.58 -17.20 16.11
C SER A 402 -14.68 -18.15 15.60
N VAL A 403 -15.93 -17.83 15.85
CA VAL A 403 -17.10 -18.57 15.37
C VAL A 403 -17.53 -18.10 13.98
N LYS A 404 -17.45 -16.79 13.74
CA LYS A 404 -17.76 -16.18 12.44
C LYS A 404 -16.71 -15.13 12.07
N GLY A 405 -15.79 -15.46 11.18
CA GLY A 405 -14.80 -14.51 10.63
C GLY A 405 -13.78 -14.03 11.66
N SER A 406 -14.07 -12.94 12.37
CA SER A 406 -13.21 -12.35 13.38
C SER A 406 -13.94 -12.11 14.70
N LEU A 407 -13.20 -11.91 15.79
CA LEU A 407 -13.77 -11.50 17.07
C LEU A 407 -14.62 -10.22 16.92
N PHE A 408 -14.16 -9.27 16.12
CA PHE A 408 -14.91 -8.04 15.90
C PHE A 408 -16.24 -8.27 15.19
N ASP A 409 -16.30 -9.24 14.27
CA ASP A 409 -17.56 -9.62 13.61
C ASP A 409 -18.55 -10.25 14.58
N GLU A 410 -18.06 -10.96 15.57
CA GLU A 410 -18.92 -11.53 16.62
C GLU A 410 -19.49 -10.47 17.56
N ILE A 411 -18.65 -9.56 18.10
CA ILE A 411 -19.11 -8.56 19.07
C ILE A 411 -20.03 -7.48 18.48
N LYS A 412 -20.03 -7.28 17.18
CA LYS A 412 -20.94 -6.35 16.48
C LYS A 412 -22.21 -7.02 15.98
N ASN A 413 -22.32 -8.34 16.07
CA ASN A 413 -23.43 -9.09 15.51
C ASN A 413 -24.43 -9.45 16.61
N TYR A 414 -25.55 -8.74 16.68
CA TYR A 414 -26.62 -8.96 17.65
C TYR A 414 -27.29 -10.33 17.54
N SER A 415 -27.20 -11.04 16.41
CA SER A 415 -27.71 -12.41 16.31
C SER A 415 -26.84 -13.42 17.08
N ILE A 416 -25.60 -13.03 17.43
CA ILE A 416 -24.63 -13.88 18.15
C ILE A 416 -24.45 -13.40 19.58
N LEU A 417 -24.36 -12.09 19.79
CA LEU A 417 -23.97 -11.52 21.07
C LEU A 417 -24.70 -10.20 21.34
N THR A 418 -25.87 -10.31 22.00
CA THR A 418 -26.63 -9.15 22.48
C THR A 418 -26.07 -8.62 23.79
N PRO A 419 -26.37 -7.36 24.17
CA PRO A 419 -25.97 -6.82 25.47
C PRO A 419 -26.53 -7.62 26.67
N TYR A 420 -27.68 -8.23 26.48
CA TYR A 420 -28.36 -9.05 27.50
C TYR A 420 -28.07 -10.55 27.38
N ALA A 421 -27.17 -10.96 26.46
CA ALA A 421 -26.94 -12.38 26.20
C ALA A 421 -26.46 -13.15 27.44
N MET A 422 -25.51 -12.59 28.15
CA MET A 422 -24.96 -13.19 29.35
C MET A 422 -24.18 -12.16 30.17
N PRO A 423 -24.08 -12.30 31.50
CA PRO A 423 -23.12 -11.53 32.32
C PRO A 423 -21.69 -11.96 31.96
N LEU A 424 -20.70 -11.11 32.27
CA LEU A 424 -19.29 -11.46 32.06
C LEU A 424 -18.87 -12.66 32.86
N THR A 425 -19.21 -12.64 34.14
CA THR A 425 -18.99 -13.72 35.11
C THR A 425 -20.19 -13.86 35.98
N LEU A 426 -20.44 -15.07 36.48
CA LEU A 426 -21.39 -15.35 37.54
C LEU A 426 -20.81 -15.01 38.91
N PRO A 427 -21.61 -14.87 39.97
CA PRO A 427 -21.12 -14.56 41.30
C PRO A 427 -20.07 -15.53 41.83
N ASN A 428 -20.06 -16.76 41.35
CA ASN A 428 -19.04 -17.78 41.72
C ASN A 428 -17.76 -17.69 40.85
N GLY A 429 -17.61 -16.63 40.01
CA GLY A 429 -16.47 -16.42 39.15
C GLY A 429 -16.41 -17.30 37.88
N LYS A 430 -17.42 -18.12 37.64
CA LYS A 430 -17.45 -18.99 36.44
C LYS A 430 -18.01 -18.25 35.23
N PRO A 431 -17.62 -18.65 33.99
CA PRO A 431 -18.25 -18.15 32.80
C PRO A 431 -19.75 -18.39 32.77
N SER A 432 -20.49 -17.44 32.23
CA SER A 432 -21.94 -17.55 32.11
C SER A 432 -22.33 -18.13 30.72
N TYR A 433 -23.61 -18.43 30.57
CA TYR A 433 -24.21 -19.00 29.39
C TYR A 433 -25.27 -18.04 28.81
N ALA A 434 -25.42 -18.00 27.51
CA ALA A 434 -26.46 -17.21 26.88
C ALA A 434 -27.87 -17.76 27.25
N THR A 435 -28.74 -16.89 27.77
CA THR A 435 -30.02 -17.28 28.36
C THR A 435 -31.24 -16.84 27.54
N HIS A 436 -31.07 -15.87 26.63
CA HIS A 436 -32.18 -15.26 25.93
C HIS A 436 -32.33 -15.79 24.50
N PRO A 437 -33.57 -15.94 24.00
CA PRO A 437 -33.89 -16.22 22.62
C PRO A 437 -33.30 -15.14 21.69
N GLY A 438 -32.98 -15.52 20.48
CA GLY A 438 -32.32 -14.61 19.52
C GLY A 438 -30.78 -14.56 19.62
N VAL A 439 -30.22 -15.24 20.62
CA VAL A 439 -28.79 -15.49 20.69
C VAL A 439 -28.46 -16.85 20.09
N ASP A 440 -27.43 -16.92 19.27
CA ASP A 440 -26.98 -18.20 18.70
C ASP A 440 -26.53 -19.17 19.80
N THR A 441 -27.38 -20.14 20.10
CA THR A 441 -27.15 -21.15 21.13
C THR A 441 -26.20 -22.25 20.70
N SER A 442 -25.79 -22.29 19.43
CA SER A 442 -24.81 -23.26 18.93
C SER A 442 -23.40 -23.02 19.49
N ASN A 443 -23.14 -21.82 20.04
CA ASN A 443 -21.87 -21.45 20.67
C ASN A 443 -22.10 -20.70 21.99
N PRO A 444 -22.55 -21.38 23.00
CA PRO A 444 -23.01 -20.78 24.26
C PRO A 444 -21.89 -20.28 25.18
N VAL A 445 -20.63 -20.38 24.79
CA VAL A 445 -19.49 -20.06 25.63
C VAL A 445 -19.22 -18.56 25.59
N ASN A 446 -19.03 -17.95 26.76
CA ASN A 446 -18.62 -16.57 26.91
C ASN A 446 -17.40 -16.27 26.00
N PRO A 447 -17.47 -15.24 25.12
CA PRO A 447 -16.39 -14.97 24.17
C PRO A 447 -15.05 -14.70 24.83
N ILE A 448 -15.00 -14.05 25.99
CA ILE A 448 -13.75 -13.80 26.71
C ILE A 448 -13.13 -15.11 27.17
N ALA A 449 -13.92 -15.99 27.79
CA ALA A 449 -13.45 -17.30 28.23
C ALA A 449 -12.94 -18.14 27.07
N ARG A 450 -13.62 -18.09 25.94
CA ARG A 450 -13.23 -18.77 24.72
C ARG A 450 -11.91 -18.21 24.17
N TYR A 451 -11.82 -16.89 23.99
CA TYR A 451 -10.60 -16.27 23.47
C TYR A 451 -9.38 -16.43 24.38
N ALA A 452 -9.55 -16.36 25.68
CA ALA A 452 -8.47 -16.61 26.63
C ALA A 452 -7.88 -18.03 26.51
N ASN A 453 -8.63 -19.00 25.99
CA ASN A 453 -8.27 -20.42 26.06
C ASN A 453 -8.16 -21.12 24.70
N CYS A 454 -8.51 -20.48 23.58
CA CYS A 454 -8.62 -21.15 22.26
C CYS A 454 -7.29 -21.40 21.54
N GLY A 455 -6.20 -20.70 21.90
CA GLY A 455 -4.94 -20.73 21.19
C GLY A 455 -4.86 -19.71 20.05
N TYR A 456 -4.03 -19.97 19.04
CA TYR A 456 -3.75 -19.02 17.98
C TYR A 456 -3.71 -19.66 16.60
N LYS A 457 -3.90 -18.81 15.56
CA LYS A 457 -3.53 -19.05 14.15
C LYS A 457 -2.41 -18.09 13.79
N ARG A 458 -1.29 -18.63 13.37
CA ARG A 458 -0.10 -17.86 13.03
C ARG A 458 0.24 -18.07 11.57
N TYR A 459 0.33 -16.97 10.84
CA TYR A 459 0.65 -16.95 9.42
C TYR A 459 2.07 -16.41 9.26
N TYR A 460 2.91 -17.18 8.56
CA TYR A 460 4.22 -16.78 8.10
C TYR A 460 4.13 -16.54 6.61
N LYS A 461 4.41 -15.31 6.18
CA LYS A 461 4.38 -14.92 4.77
C LYS A 461 5.77 -14.46 4.37
N ASN A 462 6.38 -15.22 3.46
CA ASN A 462 7.74 -14.97 3.02
C ASN A 462 7.72 -14.64 1.53
N ASN A 463 8.32 -13.50 1.17
CA ASN A 463 8.42 -13.07 -0.22
C ASN A 463 9.88 -12.86 -0.55
N PHE A 464 10.29 -13.29 -1.73
CA PHE A 464 11.62 -13.10 -2.25
C PHE A 464 11.57 -12.73 -3.72
N ASN A 465 12.14 -11.56 -4.06
CA ASN A 465 12.15 -11.05 -5.43
C ASN A 465 13.59 -10.78 -5.84
N VAL A 466 13.93 -11.16 -7.07
CA VAL A 466 15.23 -10.94 -7.70
C VAL A 466 14.99 -10.38 -9.09
N LEU A 467 15.73 -9.33 -9.45
CA LEU A 467 15.79 -8.81 -10.81
C LEU A 467 17.24 -8.68 -11.23
N LEU A 468 17.55 -9.23 -12.38
CA LEU A 468 18.83 -9.03 -13.08
C LEU A 468 18.52 -8.40 -14.42
N SER A 469 19.15 -7.26 -14.69
CA SER A 469 19.02 -6.55 -15.96
C SER A 469 20.40 -6.15 -16.48
N ALA A 470 20.59 -6.28 -17.78
CA ALA A 470 21.80 -5.84 -18.46
C ALA A 470 21.41 -4.94 -19.63
N GLU A 471 21.98 -3.75 -19.68
CA GLU A 471 21.80 -2.79 -20.76
C GLU A 471 23.12 -2.52 -21.46
N GLN A 472 23.06 -2.51 -22.79
CA GLN A 472 24.18 -2.17 -23.67
C GLN A 472 23.77 -1.00 -24.56
N LYS A 473 24.53 0.12 -24.49
CA LYS A 473 24.42 1.20 -25.46
C LYS A 473 25.05 0.75 -26.77
N LEU A 474 24.34 1.00 -27.85
CA LEU A 474 24.71 0.61 -29.21
C LEU A 474 25.04 1.84 -30.07
N ASP A 475 25.64 2.88 -29.45
CA ASP A 475 26.01 4.13 -30.12
C ASP A 475 26.96 3.91 -31.30
N PHE A 476 27.66 2.78 -31.35
CA PHE A 476 28.48 2.35 -32.48
C PHE A 476 27.66 1.98 -33.74
N ILE A 477 26.36 1.69 -33.60
CA ILE A 477 25.42 1.48 -34.71
C ILE A 477 24.74 2.80 -35.04
N THR A 478 24.13 3.42 -34.05
CA THR A 478 23.52 4.74 -34.15
C THR A 478 23.40 5.36 -32.76
N GLU A 479 23.72 6.65 -32.66
CA GLU A 479 23.66 7.38 -31.40
C GLU A 479 22.26 7.35 -30.79
N GLY A 480 22.17 7.06 -29.51
CA GLY A 480 20.91 6.96 -28.76
C GLY A 480 20.22 5.58 -28.83
N LEU A 481 20.79 4.59 -29.51
CA LEU A 481 20.28 3.22 -29.51
C LEU A 481 20.80 2.46 -28.28
N SER A 482 19.93 1.73 -27.59
CA SER A 482 20.31 0.80 -26.54
C SER A 482 19.48 -0.48 -26.58
N ALA A 483 20.07 -1.58 -26.14
CA ALA A 483 19.41 -2.87 -25.94
C ALA A 483 19.49 -3.28 -24.48
N MET A 484 18.39 -3.80 -23.93
CA MET A 484 18.32 -4.27 -22.55
C MET A 484 17.65 -5.64 -22.50
N ALA A 485 18.21 -6.52 -21.66
CA ALA A 485 17.61 -7.80 -21.29
C ALA A 485 17.40 -7.82 -19.79
N THR A 486 16.23 -8.31 -19.37
CA THR A 486 15.85 -8.38 -17.95
C THR A 486 15.25 -9.75 -17.66
N VAL A 487 15.66 -10.34 -16.54
CA VAL A 487 15.06 -11.54 -15.95
C VAL A 487 14.65 -11.21 -14.54
N SER A 488 13.41 -11.52 -14.17
CA SER A 488 12.95 -11.37 -12.79
C SER A 488 12.28 -12.64 -12.27
N TYR A 489 12.49 -12.89 -11.00
CA TYR A 489 11.84 -13.93 -10.22
C TYR A 489 11.13 -13.29 -9.03
N ALA A 490 9.86 -13.62 -8.83
CA ALA A 490 9.08 -13.20 -7.66
C ALA A 490 8.41 -14.42 -7.05
N GLY A 491 8.81 -14.80 -5.84
CA GLY A 491 8.30 -15.97 -5.13
C GLY A 491 7.62 -15.60 -3.82
N ASN A 492 6.53 -16.31 -3.52
CA ASN A 492 5.81 -16.22 -2.25
C ASN A 492 5.72 -17.61 -1.65
N PHE A 493 6.05 -17.71 -0.39
CA PHE A 493 5.84 -18.91 0.42
C PHE A 493 5.09 -18.52 1.68
N ASN A 494 3.89 -19.07 1.85
CA ASN A 494 3.06 -18.83 3.01
C ASN A 494 2.88 -20.15 3.77
N GLU A 495 3.04 -20.08 5.08
CA GLU A 495 2.84 -21.18 6.02
C GLU A 495 1.82 -20.75 7.07
N ARG A 496 0.89 -21.65 7.41
CA ARG A 496 -0.05 -21.44 8.51
C ARG A 496 0.19 -22.47 9.59
N ARG A 497 0.43 -22.01 10.80
CA ARG A 497 0.50 -22.85 12.00
C ARG A 497 -0.67 -22.51 12.91
N GLU A 498 -1.36 -23.53 13.35
CA GLU A 498 -2.46 -23.39 14.28
C GLU A 498 -2.13 -24.17 15.56
N LEU A 499 -2.31 -23.51 16.70
CA LEU A 499 -2.33 -24.17 17.99
C LEU A 499 -3.75 -23.96 18.52
N THR A 500 -4.58 -24.98 18.47
CA THR A 500 -6.01 -24.88 18.76
C THR A 500 -6.44 -25.95 19.74
N ARG A 501 -7.49 -25.65 20.49
CA ARG A 501 -8.21 -26.64 21.28
C ARG A 501 -9.70 -26.31 21.30
N SER A 502 -10.53 -27.30 21.50
CA SER A 502 -11.94 -27.07 21.82
C SER A 502 -12.04 -26.43 23.19
N VAL A 503 -12.79 -25.32 23.24
CA VAL A 503 -13.10 -24.63 24.48
C VAL A 503 -14.52 -24.98 24.86
N ASP A 504 -14.69 -26.18 25.40
CA ASP A 504 -15.97 -26.69 25.88
C ASP A 504 -16.01 -26.48 27.39
N LEU A 505 -16.47 -25.29 27.79
CA LEU A 505 -16.58 -24.93 29.20
C LEU A 505 -17.98 -25.22 29.71
N PRO A 506 -18.12 -25.74 30.95
CA PRO A 506 -19.42 -25.78 31.59
C PRO A 506 -19.91 -24.34 31.79
N ALA A 507 -20.98 -23.98 31.11
CA ALA A 507 -21.64 -22.71 31.32
C ALA A 507 -22.75 -22.84 32.36
N TYR A 508 -23.05 -21.76 33.06
CA TYR A 508 -24.02 -21.73 34.13
C TYR A 508 -25.15 -20.75 33.77
N LEU A 509 -26.39 -21.23 33.90
CA LEU A 509 -27.61 -20.44 33.76
C LEU A 509 -28.08 -20.02 35.16
N TYR A 510 -28.39 -18.74 35.33
CA TYR A 510 -29.05 -18.28 36.54
C TYR A 510 -30.52 -18.72 36.57
N ASP A 511 -30.92 -19.34 37.66
CA ASP A 511 -32.29 -19.71 37.99
C ASP A 511 -32.86 -18.72 38.99
N PRO A 512 -33.71 -17.77 38.62
CA PRO A 512 -34.22 -16.75 39.50
C PRO A 512 -35.15 -17.29 40.58
N ASP A 513 -35.86 -18.38 40.28
CA ASP A 513 -36.84 -18.96 41.23
C ASP A 513 -36.17 -19.59 42.43
N ASN A 514 -35.02 -20.20 42.23
CA ASN A 514 -34.27 -20.88 43.29
C ASN A 514 -33.01 -20.10 43.72
N ASN A 515 -32.75 -18.91 43.15
CA ASN A 515 -31.55 -18.12 43.37
C ASN A 515 -30.28 -18.98 43.24
N SER A 516 -30.20 -19.81 42.25
CA SER A 516 -29.15 -20.80 42.03
C SER A 516 -28.62 -20.77 40.59
N TYR A 517 -27.51 -21.47 40.38
CA TYR A 517 -26.89 -21.56 39.07
C TYR A 517 -26.94 -23.01 38.59
N ILE A 518 -27.63 -23.23 37.47
CA ILE A 518 -27.77 -24.53 36.82
C ILE A 518 -26.66 -24.67 35.79
N ALA A 519 -25.84 -25.72 35.93
CA ALA A 519 -24.84 -26.04 34.89
C ALA A 519 -25.54 -26.48 33.60
N ARG A 520 -25.20 -25.88 32.51
CA ARG A 520 -25.63 -26.30 31.16
C ARG A 520 -24.45 -26.71 30.29
N GLY A 521 -24.68 -27.75 29.47
CA GLY A 521 -23.65 -28.35 28.64
C GLY A 521 -22.82 -29.40 29.37
N GLY A 522 -22.33 -30.38 28.63
CA GLY A 522 -21.50 -31.48 29.10
C GLY A 522 -20.02 -31.15 29.21
N GLY A 523 -19.66 -29.89 29.33
CA GLY A 523 -18.29 -29.42 29.25
C GLY A 523 -17.34 -30.11 30.21
N SER A 524 -16.19 -30.49 29.74
CA SER A 524 -15.11 -31.07 30.57
C SER A 524 -14.60 -30.03 31.57
N LYS A 525 -14.38 -30.46 32.81
CA LYS A 525 -13.75 -29.60 33.84
C LYS A 525 -12.29 -29.26 33.51
N LYS A 526 -11.71 -29.93 32.50
CA LYS A 526 -10.36 -29.70 31.96
C LYS A 526 -10.43 -29.51 30.47
N PHE A 527 -9.73 -28.51 29.99
CA PHE A 527 -9.56 -28.36 28.55
C PHE A 527 -8.75 -29.52 27.95
N PRO A 528 -9.06 -29.99 26.78
CA PRO A 528 -8.19 -30.91 26.06
C PRO A 528 -6.83 -30.23 25.81
N THR A 529 -5.80 -31.00 25.57
CA THR A 529 -4.50 -30.52 25.14
C THR A 529 -4.63 -29.77 23.82
N TYR A 530 -3.76 -28.80 23.61
CA TYR A 530 -3.69 -28.13 22.32
C TYR A 530 -3.33 -29.10 21.19
N SER A 531 -4.04 -28.97 20.08
CA SER A 531 -3.73 -29.67 18.84
C SER A 531 -2.92 -28.73 17.94
N LEU A 532 -1.87 -29.26 17.36
CA LEU A 532 -1.16 -28.61 16.26
C LEU A 532 -1.90 -28.89 14.95
N GLY A 533 -2.20 -27.87 14.21
CA GLY A 533 -2.84 -27.91 12.90
C GLY A 533 -2.23 -26.90 11.95
N GLY A 534 -2.76 -26.86 10.74
CA GLY A 534 -2.38 -25.87 9.73
C GLY A 534 -1.40 -26.44 8.72
N ASN A 535 -1.92 -27.07 7.67
CA ASN A 535 -1.13 -27.54 6.53
C ASN A 535 -1.52 -26.79 5.24
N ASP A 536 -1.92 -25.52 5.36
CA ASP A 536 -2.27 -24.70 4.20
C ASP A 536 -1.02 -23.97 3.67
N ASP A 537 0.06 -24.70 3.50
CA ASP A 537 1.26 -24.15 2.88
C ASP A 537 0.96 -23.84 1.43
N THR A 538 1.16 -22.58 1.07
CA THR A 538 0.97 -22.14 -0.31
C THR A 538 2.30 -21.62 -0.86
N PHE A 539 2.62 -22.10 -2.04
CA PHE A 539 3.79 -21.69 -2.78
C PHE A 539 3.38 -21.23 -4.16
N ASN A 540 3.77 -20.00 -4.52
CA ASN A 540 3.61 -19.50 -5.87
C ASN A 540 4.82 -18.69 -6.29
N TYR A 541 5.12 -18.72 -7.57
CA TYR A 541 6.18 -17.89 -8.12
C TYR A 541 5.87 -17.44 -9.55
N LYS A 542 6.53 -16.36 -9.92
CA LYS A 542 6.43 -15.70 -11.21
C LYS A 542 7.81 -15.48 -11.77
N VAL A 543 8.03 -15.90 -13.02
CA VAL A 543 9.26 -15.62 -13.75
C VAL A 543 8.92 -14.75 -14.95
N THR A 544 9.66 -13.67 -15.14
CA THR A 544 9.47 -12.75 -16.26
C THR A 544 10.78 -12.59 -17.03
N TYR A 545 10.69 -12.71 -18.34
CA TYR A 545 11.78 -12.42 -19.28
C TYR A 545 11.37 -11.23 -20.14
N GLN A 546 12.25 -10.24 -20.27
CA GLN A 546 12.00 -9.07 -21.09
C GLN A 546 13.21 -8.74 -21.94
N GLY A 547 12.95 -8.38 -23.19
CA GLY A 547 13.92 -7.77 -24.09
C GLY A 547 13.42 -6.41 -24.54
N ARG A 548 14.29 -5.39 -24.53
CA ARG A 548 13.98 -4.03 -24.94
C ARG A 548 14.99 -3.52 -25.94
N LEU A 549 14.51 -2.79 -26.95
CA LEU A 549 15.31 -1.91 -27.79
C LEU A 549 14.77 -0.49 -27.60
N ASN A 550 15.62 0.42 -27.20
CA ASN A 550 15.30 1.82 -27.02
C ASN A 550 16.11 2.64 -28.01
N TYR A 551 15.47 3.62 -28.63
CA TYR A 551 16.13 4.66 -29.41
C TYR A 551 15.66 6.01 -28.89
N ASP A 552 16.57 6.87 -28.52
CA ASP A 552 16.28 8.21 -27.97
C ASP A 552 17.33 9.18 -28.51
N HIS A 553 16.94 10.03 -29.47
CA HIS A 553 17.87 10.95 -30.09
C HIS A 553 17.22 12.28 -30.45
N THR A 554 17.98 13.37 -30.27
CA THR A 554 17.54 14.71 -30.66
C THR A 554 18.34 15.21 -31.85
N PHE A 555 17.69 15.31 -33.00
CA PHE A 555 18.30 15.84 -34.24
C PHE A 555 18.24 17.36 -34.22
N ASN A 556 19.37 17.99 -34.58
CA ASN A 556 19.49 19.46 -34.70
C ASN A 556 18.96 20.25 -33.51
N ALA A 557 19.00 19.69 -32.29
CA ALA A 557 18.45 20.26 -31.05
C ALA A 557 16.96 20.69 -31.14
N THR A 558 16.21 20.21 -32.15
CA THR A 558 14.84 20.62 -32.44
C THR A 558 13.86 19.48 -32.62
N HIS A 559 14.32 18.34 -33.11
CA HIS A 559 13.51 17.18 -33.43
C HIS A 559 13.89 16.03 -32.52
N HIS A 560 13.11 15.76 -31.51
CA HIS A 560 13.34 14.65 -30.59
C HIS A 560 12.49 13.45 -31.02
N LEU A 561 13.14 12.32 -31.25
CA LEU A 561 12.52 11.05 -31.62
C LEU A 561 12.87 9.99 -30.57
N TYR A 562 11.87 9.34 -30.01
CA TYR A 562 12.08 8.19 -29.16
C TYR A 562 11.24 6.99 -29.62
N MET A 563 11.81 5.81 -29.55
CA MET A 563 11.17 4.56 -29.91
C MET A 563 11.48 3.51 -28.83
N LEU A 564 10.51 2.70 -28.54
CA LEU A 564 10.64 1.53 -27.67
C LEU A 564 10.04 0.33 -28.39
N TYR A 565 10.80 -0.76 -28.48
CA TYR A 565 10.29 -2.09 -28.77
C TYR A 565 10.53 -2.96 -27.54
N LEU A 566 9.47 -3.54 -27.01
CA LEU A 566 9.49 -4.42 -25.83
C LEU A 566 8.87 -5.74 -26.18
N ILE A 567 9.56 -6.82 -25.87
CA ILE A 567 9.00 -8.18 -25.80
C ILE A 567 9.07 -8.66 -24.35
N SER A 568 7.97 -9.20 -23.84
CA SER A 568 7.89 -9.74 -22.50
C SER A 568 7.17 -11.07 -22.50
N ARG A 569 7.71 -12.02 -21.76
CA ARG A 569 7.07 -13.31 -21.45
C ARG A 569 7.05 -13.51 -19.95
N GLN A 570 5.89 -13.84 -19.41
CA GLN A 570 5.67 -14.09 -18.00
C GLN A 570 5.05 -15.47 -17.81
N SER A 571 5.55 -16.21 -16.83
CA SER A 571 5.01 -17.50 -16.40
C SER A 571 4.71 -17.42 -14.92
N TYR A 572 3.47 -17.68 -14.53
CA TYR A 572 3.02 -17.73 -13.15
C TYR A 572 2.63 -19.16 -12.80
N ILE A 573 3.19 -19.69 -11.72
CA ILE A 573 2.89 -21.01 -11.21
C ILE A 573 2.32 -20.87 -9.80
N ASN A 574 1.15 -21.47 -9.59
CA ASN A 574 0.48 -21.51 -8.30
C ASN A 574 0.39 -22.94 -7.80
N GLN A 575 1.18 -23.28 -6.79
CA GLN A 575 1.27 -24.60 -6.18
C GLN A 575 1.55 -25.71 -7.21
N LYS A 576 0.60 -26.64 -7.38
CA LYS A 576 0.66 -27.78 -8.29
C LYS A 576 -0.09 -27.55 -9.60
N ASN A 577 -0.64 -26.33 -9.81
CA ASN A 577 -1.38 -26.02 -11.00
C ASN A 577 -0.47 -25.85 -12.21
N LEU A 578 -1.03 -25.99 -13.40
CA LEU A 578 -0.35 -25.61 -14.63
C LEU A 578 0.00 -24.13 -14.62
N SER A 579 1.07 -23.77 -15.31
CA SER A 579 1.50 -22.38 -15.40
C SER A 579 0.53 -21.55 -16.24
N ASP A 580 0.16 -20.35 -15.72
CA ASP A 580 -0.46 -19.30 -16.52
C ASP A 580 0.64 -18.53 -17.27
N ASN A 581 0.54 -18.42 -18.57
CA ASN A 581 1.55 -17.77 -19.39
C ASN A 581 0.97 -16.57 -20.12
N ASP A 582 1.66 -15.43 -19.99
CA ASP A 582 1.38 -14.19 -20.71
C ASP A 582 2.54 -13.86 -21.64
N GLN A 583 2.23 -13.35 -22.81
CA GLN A 583 3.20 -12.80 -23.76
C GLN A 583 2.75 -11.42 -24.24
N SER A 584 3.68 -10.48 -24.33
CA SER A 584 3.41 -9.12 -24.78
C SER A 584 4.50 -8.66 -25.72
N MET A 585 4.10 -8.01 -26.82
CA MET A 585 4.97 -7.23 -27.70
C MET A 585 4.41 -5.82 -27.77
N THR A 586 5.24 -4.83 -27.50
CA THR A 586 4.82 -3.44 -27.47
C THR A 586 5.76 -2.58 -28.30
N TRP A 587 5.18 -1.73 -29.10
CA TRP A 587 5.86 -0.70 -29.88
C TRP A 587 5.37 0.65 -29.40
N ARG A 588 6.29 1.54 -29.13
CA ARG A 588 6.04 2.93 -28.78
C ARG A 588 6.89 3.81 -29.67
N LEU A 589 6.28 4.79 -30.29
CA LEU A 589 6.94 5.79 -31.11
C LEU A 589 6.48 7.17 -30.66
N GLY A 590 7.40 8.02 -30.29
CA GLY A 590 7.09 9.40 -29.93
C GLY A 590 7.98 10.38 -30.63
N TYR A 591 7.40 11.51 -30.99
CA TYR A 591 8.06 12.62 -31.67
C TYR A 591 7.69 13.93 -30.98
N ASP A 592 8.69 14.76 -30.76
CA ASP A 592 8.57 16.08 -30.14
C ASP A 592 9.33 17.11 -31.00
N PHE A 593 8.66 18.20 -31.35
CA PHE A 593 9.24 19.33 -32.04
C PHE A 593 9.39 20.52 -31.11
N LYS A 594 10.64 20.84 -30.71
CA LYS A 594 10.99 21.98 -29.85
C LYS A 594 10.16 22.07 -28.57
N HIS A 595 9.73 20.94 -28.03
CA HIS A 595 8.81 20.86 -26.90
C HIS A 595 7.47 21.58 -27.09
N ARG A 596 7.11 21.93 -28.34
CA ARG A 596 5.86 22.60 -28.70
C ARG A 596 4.77 21.62 -29.11
N TYR A 597 5.10 20.75 -30.08
CA TYR A 597 4.16 19.77 -30.65
C TYR A 597 4.67 18.38 -30.40
N MET A 598 3.86 17.57 -29.75
CA MET A 598 4.18 16.22 -29.36
C MET A 598 3.14 15.26 -29.92
N VAL A 599 3.61 14.14 -30.44
CA VAL A 599 2.76 13.04 -30.90
C VAL A 599 3.36 11.75 -30.44
N GLU A 600 2.52 10.85 -29.89
CA GLU A 600 2.94 9.53 -29.48
C GLU A 600 1.96 8.48 -30.00
N PHE A 601 2.50 7.38 -30.50
CA PHE A 601 1.76 6.22 -30.99
C PHE A 601 2.25 4.97 -30.26
N ASN A 602 1.32 4.22 -29.68
CA ASN A 602 1.58 2.99 -28.97
C ASN A 602 0.74 1.85 -29.55
N VAL A 603 1.34 0.68 -29.68
CA VAL A 603 0.63 -0.54 -30.04
C VAL A 603 1.12 -1.67 -29.19
N ALA A 604 0.20 -2.36 -28.51
CA ALA A 604 0.48 -3.58 -27.81
C ALA A 604 -0.20 -4.77 -28.48
N TYR A 605 0.54 -5.86 -28.67
CA TYR A 605 0.07 -7.15 -29.15
C TYR A 605 0.26 -8.17 -28.05
N ASN A 606 -0.83 -8.54 -27.39
CA ASN A 606 -0.82 -9.32 -26.16
C ASN A 606 -1.55 -10.62 -26.32
N GLY A 607 -1.03 -11.68 -25.69
CA GLY A 607 -1.63 -12.99 -25.67
C GLY A 607 -1.46 -13.68 -24.33
N ASN A 608 -2.41 -14.54 -24.01
CA ASN A 608 -2.30 -15.47 -22.89
C ASN A 608 -2.85 -16.85 -23.25
N ASP A 609 -2.63 -17.83 -22.40
CA ASP A 609 -3.06 -19.20 -22.62
C ASP A 609 -4.51 -19.50 -22.17
N ARG A 610 -5.22 -18.48 -21.62
CA ARG A 610 -6.62 -18.63 -21.21
C ARG A 610 -7.60 -18.63 -22.36
N PHE A 611 -7.25 -17.99 -23.49
CA PHE A 611 -8.10 -17.93 -24.68
C PHE A 611 -7.63 -18.91 -25.76
N VAL A 612 -8.57 -19.34 -26.58
CA VAL A 612 -8.35 -20.39 -27.58
C VAL A 612 -8.23 -19.80 -29.00
N GLY A 613 -7.43 -20.44 -29.83
CA GLY A 613 -7.32 -20.17 -31.26
C GLY A 613 -6.92 -18.72 -31.58
N LYS A 614 -7.66 -18.07 -32.50
CA LYS A 614 -7.38 -16.72 -32.94
C LYS A 614 -7.64 -15.63 -31.87
N LYS A 615 -8.40 -15.96 -30.83
CA LYS A 615 -8.73 -15.05 -29.73
C LYS A 615 -7.64 -14.98 -28.66
N LYS A 616 -6.64 -15.86 -28.76
CA LYS A 616 -5.49 -15.92 -27.85
C LYS A 616 -4.72 -14.58 -27.81
N PHE A 617 -4.65 -13.88 -28.93
CA PHE A 617 -3.93 -12.62 -29.07
C PHE A 617 -4.88 -11.47 -29.40
N GLY A 618 -4.61 -10.28 -28.85
CA GLY A 618 -5.35 -9.04 -29.12
C GLY A 618 -4.42 -7.87 -29.44
N TRP A 619 -4.90 -6.94 -30.29
CA TRP A 619 -4.25 -5.70 -30.63
C TRP A 619 -4.86 -4.52 -29.86
N PHE A 620 -4.00 -3.70 -29.26
CA PHE A 620 -4.40 -2.59 -28.40
C PHE A 620 -3.64 -1.32 -28.80
N PRO A 621 -4.13 -0.56 -29.80
CA PRO A 621 -3.53 0.68 -30.22
C PRO A 621 -3.94 1.86 -29.35
N ALA A 622 -3.03 2.83 -29.17
CA ALA A 622 -3.30 4.11 -28.55
C ALA A 622 -2.49 5.22 -29.21
N VAL A 623 -3.07 6.41 -29.25
CA VAL A 623 -2.44 7.63 -29.79
C VAL A 623 -2.62 8.76 -28.80
N SER A 624 -1.62 9.63 -28.69
CA SER A 624 -1.73 10.87 -27.93
C SER A 624 -1.02 12.03 -28.61
N VAL A 625 -1.52 13.22 -28.33
CA VAL A 625 -0.98 14.47 -28.86
C VAL A 625 -0.86 15.50 -27.74
N GLY A 626 0.11 16.36 -27.84
CA GLY A 626 0.34 17.48 -26.94
C GLY A 626 0.70 18.75 -27.67
N TRP A 627 0.18 19.85 -27.19
CA TRP A 627 0.53 21.19 -27.66
C TRP A 627 0.87 22.07 -26.48
N ASN A 628 2.12 22.49 -26.44
CA ASN A 628 2.61 23.37 -25.39
C ASN A 628 2.55 24.83 -25.86
N LEU A 629 1.43 25.49 -25.56
CA LEU A 629 1.20 26.87 -25.96
C LEU A 629 2.21 27.83 -25.30
N SER A 630 2.68 27.54 -24.09
CA SER A 630 3.67 28.41 -23.42
C SER A 630 5.01 28.49 -24.17
N GLU A 631 5.30 27.57 -25.11
CA GLU A 631 6.49 27.63 -25.97
C GLU A 631 6.25 28.44 -27.27
N GLU A 632 5.01 28.90 -27.55
CA GLU A 632 4.69 29.72 -28.68
C GLU A 632 5.02 31.19 -28.42
N THR A 633 5.64 31.86 -29.38
CA THR A 633 6.08 33.24 -29.23
C THR A 633 4.93 34.20 -28.92
N PHE A 634 3.78 34.00 -29.59
CA PHE A 634 2.59 34.83 -29.38
C PHE A 634 2.03 34.67 -27.97
N PHE A 635 2.06 33.44 -27.42
CA PHE A 635 1.53 33.15 -26.06
C PHE A 635 2.46 33.68 -24.98
N LYS A 636 3.78 33.46 -25.12
CA LYS A 636 4.79 34.02 -24.20
C LYS A 636 4.70 35.54 -24.08
N SER A 637 4.45 36.22 -25.20
CA SER A 637 4.33 37.69 -25.21
C SER A 637 3.03 38.17 -24.56
N ALA A 638 1.91 37.45 -24.76
CA ALA A 638 0.61 37.83 -24.25
C ALA A 638 0.41 37.45 -22.76
N PHE A 639 1.00 36.35 -22.32
CA PHE A 639 0.78 35.73 -21.01
C PHE A 639 2.09 35.31 -20.35
N PRO A 640 3.00 36.23 -20.01
CA PRO A 640 4.34 35.92 -19.49
C PRO A 640 4.34 35.26 -18.10
N PHE A 641 3.22 35.24 -17.39
CA PHE A 641 3.08 34.64 -16.06
C PHE A 641 2.81 33.13 -16.10
N PHE A 642 2.63 32.53 -17.30
CA PHE A 642 2.55 31.08 -17.43
C PHE A 642 3.94 30.49 -17.70
N ASP A 643 4.42 29.67 -16.79
CA ASP A 643 5.63 28.85 -17.00
C ASP A 643 5.34 27.65 -17.90
N LEU A 644 4.14 27.08 -17.77
CA LEU A 644 3.62 26.00 -18.63
C LEU A 644 2.13 26.23 -18.90
N PHE A 645 1.75 26.12 -20.14
CA PHE A 645 0.37 26.00 -20.57
C PHE A 645 0.31 24.97 -21.69
N LYS A 646 -0.10 23.73 -21.34
CA LYS A 646 -0.07 22.60 -22.26
C LYS A 646 -1.43 21.93 -22.36
N LEU A 647 -1.91 21.80 -23.60
CA LEU A 647 -3.06 20.97 -23.94
C LEU A 647 -2.59 19.58 -24.35
N ARG A 648 -3.31 18.57 -23.92
CA ARG A 648 -3.03 17.17 -24.29
C ARG A 648 -4.32 16.41 -24.52
N ALA A 649 -4.25 15.41 -25.43
CA ALA A 649 -5.35 14.50 -25.66
C ALA A 649 -4.80 13.10 -25.95
N SER A 650 -5.47 12.07 -25.46
CA SER A 650 -5.17 10.69 -25.80
C SER A 650 -6.44 9.88 -26.07
N TYR A 651 -6.32 8.94 -26.99
CA TYR A 651 -7.36 7.98 -27.31
C TYR A 651 -6.75 6.61 -27.56
N GLY A 652 -7.34 5.56 -27.00
CA GLY A 652 -6.81 4.23 -27.22
C GLY A 652 -7.74 3.12 -26.73
N LEU A 653 -7.36 1.91 -27.12
CA LEU A 653 -7.98 0.66 -26.73
C LEU A 653 -7.05 -0.09 -25.77
N VAL A 654 -7.59 -0.57 -24.69
CA VAL A 654 -6.89 -1.48 -23.76
C VAL A 654 -7.71 -2.74 -23.57
N GLY A 655 -7.05 -3.85 -23.29
CA GLY A 655 -7.70 -5.14 -23.04
C GLY A 655 -7.49 -5.63 -21.63
N SER A 656 -8.38 -6.51 -21.18
CA SER A 656 -8.26 -7.23 -19.90
C SER A 656 -8.73 -8.68 -20.08
N ASP A 657 -8.04 -9.59 -19.39
CA ASP A 657 -8.42 -11.00 -19.31
C ASP A 657 -9.14 -11.34 -17.99
N ASN A 658 -9.40 -10.32 -17.16
CA ASN A 658 -9.91 -10.47 -15.79
C ASN A 658 -11.40 -10.80 -15.69
N SER A 659 -12.13 -10.86 -16.80
CA SER A 659 -13.56 -11.23 -16.83
C SER A 659 -13.82 -12.67 -16.42
N PHE A 660 -12.81 -13.54 -16.51
CA PHE A 660 -12.86 -14.89 -15.97
C PHE A 660 -12.13 -14.94 -14.64
N GLY A 661 -12.77 -15.50 -13.62
CA GLY A 661 -12.08 -15.88 -12.40
C GLY A 661 -10.84 -16.72 -12.76
N LYS A 662 -9.74 -16.53 -12.06
CA LYS A 662 -8.46 -17.21 -12.34
C LYS A 662 -8.55 -18.75 -12.36
N ASP A 663 -9.63 -19.30 -11.83
CA ASP A 663 -9.86 -20.75 -11.68
C ASP A 663 -10.72 -21.35 -12.79
N LYS A 664 -11.21 -20.56 -13.76
CA LYS A 664 -12.02 -21.07 -14.87
C LYS A 664 -11.16 -21.22 -16.11
N ASN A 665 -10.76 -22.45 -16.35
CA ASN A 665 -10.06 -22.83 -17.56
C ASN A 665 -11.05 -22.75 -18.74
N THR A 666 -10.83 -21.88 -19.70
CA THR A 666 -11.69 -21.72 -20.87
C THR A 666 -11.45 -22.80 -21.91
N THR A 667 -10.44 -23.65 -21.72
CA THR A 667 -9.97 -24.63 -22.71
C THR A 667 -10.35 -26.05 -22.40
N ASP A 668 -10.65 -26.40 -21.14
CA ASP A 668 -10.81 -27.78 -20.71
C ASP A 668 -12.18 -28.04 -20.10
N VAL A 669 -12.76 -29.16 -20.46
CA VAL A 669 -13.96 -29.69 -19.78
C VAL A 669 -13.59 -30.09 -18.37
N ILE A 670 -14.24 -29.49 -17.39
CA ILE A 670 -14.02 -29.82 -15.98
C ILE A 670 -14.87 -31.04 -15.64
N TRP A 671 -14.21 -32.15 -15.39
CA TRP A 671 -14.87 -33.32 -14.83
C TRP A 671 -14.95 -33.21 -13.32
N LYS A 672 -16.15 -33.24 -12.76
CA LYS A 672 -16.38 -33.22 -11.31
C LYS A 672 -16.54 -34.63 -10.80
N GLY A 673 -15.73 -35.04 -9.84
CA GLY A 673 -15.93 -36.24 -9.06
C GLY A 673 -17.11 -36.04 -8.12
N GLY A 674 -18.09 -36.89 -8.17
CA GLY A 674 -19.23 -36.96 -7.25
C GLY A 674 -19.28 -38.31 -6.56
N GLY A 675 -19.56 -38.32 -5.24
CA GLY A 675 -19.92 -39.57 -4.53
C GLY A 675 -21.43 -39.78 -4.59
N ASN A 676 -21.84 -40.97 -4.98
CA ASN A 676 -23.22 -41.39 -4.81
C ASN A 676 -23.27 -42.69 -3.97
N PRO A 677 -24.45 -43.18 -3.53
CA PRO A 677 -24.54 -44.39 -2.73
C PRO A 677 -23.92 -45.64 -3.41
N TRP A 678 -23.62 -45.58 -4.71
CA TRP A 678 -23.14 -46.67 -5.52
C TRP A 678 -21.63 -46.55 -5.86
N GLY A 679 -20.96 -45.50 -5.39
CA GLY A 679 -19.52 -45.26 -5.58
C GLY A 679 -19.17 -43.90 -6.14
N ASN A 680 -17.91 -43.71 -6.48
CA ASN A 680 -17.43 -42.45 -7.09
C ASN A 680 -17.90 -42.35 -8.54
N THR A 681 -18.63 -41.33 -8.88
CA THR A 681 -19.04 -40.99 -10.26
C THR A 681 -18.26 -39.79 -10.75
N THR A 682 -17.99 -39.74 -12.05
CA THR A 682 -17.46 -38.56 -12.70
C THR A 682 -18.55 -37.96 -13.57
N THR A 683 -18.91 -36.72 -13.30
CA THR A 683 -19.92 -35.99 -14.07
C THR A 683 -19.27 -34.85 -14.80
N GLU A 684 -19.82 -34.50 -15.97
CA GLU A 684 -19.43 -33.28 -16.67
C GLU A 684 -19.71 -32.05 -15.80
N GLY A 685 -18.74 -31.20 -15.65
CA GLY A 685 -18.84 -29.97 -14.88
C GLY A 685 -19.48 -28.84 -15.67
N GLU A 686 -19.06 -27.61 -15.39
CA GLU A 686 -19.52 -26.45 -16.14
C GLU A 686 -19.03 -26.52 -17.58
N LEU A 687 -19.91 -26.19 -18.53
CA LEU A 687 -19.56 -26.10 -19.95
C LEU A 687 -18.53 -25.00 -20.17
N VAL A 688 -17.52 -25.30 -20.95
CA VAL A 688 -16.49 -24.34 -21.32
C VAL A 688 -17.02 -23.39 -22.38
N TYR A 689 -16.88 -22.10 -22.15
CA TYR A 689 -17.24 -21.09 -23.13
C TYR A 689 -16.06 -20.81 -24.08
N VAL A 690 -15.96 -21.62 -25.15
CA VAL A 690 -14.86 -21.53 -26.13
C VAL A 690 -14.80 -20.18 -26.88
N ASP A 691 -15.89 -19.43 -26.87
CA ASP A 691 -15.98 -18.14 -27.55
C ASP A 691 -15.56 -16.93 -26.71
N ALA A 692 -15.03 -17.20 -25.52
CA ALA A 692 -14.47 -16.16 -24.67
C ALA A 692 -13.41 -15.30 -25.41
N THR A 693 -13.47 -14.02 -25.18
CA THR A 693 -12.55 -13.04 -25.76
C THR A 693 -12.14 -11.99 -24.73
N TRP A 694 -11.19 -11.16 -25.11
CA TRP A 694 -10.72 -10.03 -24.33
C TRP A 694 -11.88 -9.08 -23.98
N GLU A 695 -11.98 -8.73 -22.71
CA GLU A 695 -12.71 -7.54 -22.29
C GLU A 695 -11.96 -6.32 -22.78
N LYS A 696 -12.64 -5.37 -23.42
CA LYS A 696 -12.02 -4.21 -24.06
C LYS A 696 -12.55 -2.91 -23.49
N GLU A 697 -11.67 -1.93 -23.38
CA GLU A 697 -12.04 -0.59 -22.91
C GLU A 697 -11.47 0.47 -23.84
N ARG A 698 -12.36 1.32 -24.37
CA ARG A 698 -12.00 2.55 -25.09
C ARG A 698 -11.82 3.65 -24.05
N LYS A 699 -10.66 4.31 -24.10
CA LYS A 699 -10.33 5.41 -23.19
C LYS A 699 -10.06 6.66 -24.00
N LEU A 700 -10.79 7.74 -23.69
CA LEU A 700 -10.53 9.10 -24.13
C LEU A 700 -10.10 9.93 -22.94
N ASP A 701 -9.04 10.70 -23.08
CA ASP A 701 -8.56 11.66 -22.07
C ASP A 701 -8.20 12.97 -22.76
N VAL A 702 -8.67 14.09 -22.23
CA VAL A 702 -8.30 15.44 -22.64
C VAL A 702 -7.88 16.21 -21.41
N GLY A 703 -6.65 16.72 -21.42
CA GLY A 703 -6.04 17.34 -20.27
C GLY A 703 -5.47 18.72 -20.55
N LEU A 704 -5.44 19.53 -19.51
CA LEU A 704 -4.81 20.84 -19.47
C LEU A 704 -3.86 20.88 -18.27
N ASP A 705 -2.59 21.11 -18.53
CA ASP A 705 -1.57 21.33 -17.51
C ASP A 705 -1.13 22.78 -17.51
N MET A 706 -1.19 23.43 -16.36
CA MET A 706 -0.81 24.83 -16.16
C MET A 706 0.14 24.98 -14.97
N ASN A 707 1.25 25.67 -15.18
CA ASN A 707 2.10 26.19 -14.10
C ASN A 707 2.21 27.71 -14.27
N MET A 708 2.12 28.41 -13.18
CA MET A 708 2.11 29.88 -13.17
C MET A 708 2.94 30.40 -11.99
N ILE A 709 3.46 31.63 -12.16
CA ILE A 709 4.12 32.40 -11.09
C ILE A 709 5.34 31.62 -10.57
N ASP A 710 6.28 31.28 -11.44
CA ASP A 710 7.50 30.53 -11.13
C ASP A 710 7.21 29.19 -10.43
N GLY A 711 6.20 28.46 -10.93
CA GLY A 711 5.79 27.15 -10.41
C GLY A 711 5.10 27.18 -9.05
N ARG A 712 4.74 28.34 -8.50
CA ARG A 712 4.02 28.47 -7.22
C ARG A 712 2.58 27.98 -7.31
N LEU A 713 1.97 28.08 -8.49
CA LEU A 713 0.61 27.65 -8.74
C LEU A 713 0.58 26.63 -9.88
N ARG A 714 0.10 25.43 -9.60
CA ARG A 714 0.03 24.32 -10.55
C ARG A 714 -1.39 23.78 -10.60
N PHE A 715 -1.93 23.68 -11.82
CA PHE A 715 -3.21 23.05 -12.07
C PHE A 715 -3.06 21.94 -13.11
N THR A 716 -3.75 20.84 -12.89
CA THR A 716 -3.96 19.78 -13.90
C THR A 716 -5.44 19.46 -13.91
N ILE A 717 -6.06 19.59 -15.07
CA ILE A 717 -7.47 19.30 -15.27
C ILE A 717 -7.57 18.21 -16.34
N ASP A 718 -8.22 17.10 -16.03
CA ASP A 718 -8.47 15.99 -16.94
C ASP A 718 -9.98 15.77 -17.11
N TYR A 719 -10.44 15.74 -18.34
CA TYR A 719 -11.70 15.16 -18.74
C TYR A 719 -11.44 13.78 -19.32
N PHE A 720 -12.10 12.75 -18.78
CA PHE A 720 -11.93 11.40 -19.30
C PHE A 720 -13.27 10.70 -19.51
N ARG A 721 -13.32 9.83 -20.52
CA ARG A 721 -14.45 8.96 -20.79
C ARG A 721 -13.95 7.56 -21.10
N ASN A 722 -14.36 6.60 -20.27
CA ASN A 722 -14.05 5.18 -20.43
C ASN A 722 -15.31 4.43 -20.84
N GLN A 723 -15.20 3.55 -21.83
CA GLN A 723 -16.30 2.70 -22.28
C GLN A 723 -15.79 1.26 -22.40
N ARG A 724 -16.27 0.40 -21.52
CA ARG A 724 -15.89 -1.01 -21.45
C ARG A 724 -16.98 -1.88 -22.09
N TYR A 725 -16.59 -2.88 -22.86
CA TYR A 725 -17.44 -3.78 -23.60
C TYR A 725 -16.80 -5.18 -23.73
N ASP A 726 -17.56 -6.14 -24.28
CA ASP A 726 -17.19 -7.57 -24.32
C ASP A 726 -16.93 -8.14 -22.91
N GLN A 727 -17.67 -7.65 -21.91
CA GLN A 727 -17.59 -8.16 -20.52
C GLN A 727 -18.34 -9.48 -20.40
N LEU A 728 -17.70 -10.46 -19.78
CA LEU A 728 -18.32 -11.74 -19.45
C LEU A 728 -19.04 -11.63 -18.11
N ILE A 729 -20.32 -12.01 -18.10
CA ILE A 729 -21.19 -11.96 -16.93
C ILE A 729 -21.71 -13.37 -16.68
N ALA A 730 -21.76 -13.80 -15.42
CA ALA A 730 -22.37 -15.06 -15.06
C ALA A 730 -23.87 -15.03 -15.42
N SER A 731 -24.38 -16.11 -16.01
CA SER A 731 -25.78 -16.18 -16.47
C SER A 731 -26.80 -15.98 -15.34
N GLY A 732 -26.44 -16.31 -14.11
CA GLY A 732 -27.29 -16.11 -12.92
C GLY A 732 -27.38 -14.66 -12.43
N ASP A 733 -26.52 -13.75 -12.94
CA ASP A 733 -26.51 -12.34 -12.55
C ASP A 733 -27.42 -11.47 -13.42
N ILE A 734 -28.00 -12.06 -14.48
CA ILE A 734 -28.96 -11.36 -15.36
C ILE A 734 -30.37 -11.63 -14.81
N PRO A 735 -31.09 -10.58 -14.36
CA PRO A 735 -32.51 -10.78 -13.97
C PRO A 735 -33.27 -11.39 -15.13
N ALA A 736 -34.03 -12.46 -14.86
CA ALA A 736 -34.98 -12.97 -15.82
C ALA A 736 -36.05 -11.87 -16.08
N ILE A 737 -36.08 -11.34 -17.31
CA ILE A 737 -37.08 -10.33 -17.73
C ILE A 737 -38.38 -11.06 -18.04
#